data_b84b5b00a1deeac5e766d5411292d0e9
#
_entry.id   b84b5b00a1deeac5e766d5411292d0e9
#
_cell.length_a   1.000
_cell.length_b   1.000
_cell.length_c   1.000
_cell.angle_alpha   90.00
_cell.angle_beta   90.00
_cell.angle_gamma   90.00
#
_symmetry.space_group_name_H-M   'P 1'
#
loop_
_entity.id
_entity.type
_entity.pdbx_description
1 polymer ?
#
loop_
_entity_poly.entity_id
_entity_poly.type
_entity_poly.pdbx_seq_one_letter_code
_entity_poly.pdbx_strand_id
1 'polypeptide(L)'
;MRRPFCMAALVYTISVWILLQMMPWKPEAYPEWNKEKVWAEGTIVSKEFKTNEKGEIRLLVSLKNAAVSSKQGGGKELLLKRKLLCRLGDGSRETAEGLDEELPIGSRISLRGTFRCFPAASNPGEFDAALYYRTMGYEAQLTGGEVAETGIDVKRSALYSIQIREKALLYRVKRYFSRVLEACFTGQSAEIMKAMLLGEKGGLDPELKDLYQGAGIVHILAISGLHILMIGMGVFRLAGRARLPIPAAALLSMAVIWLYGEMTGTGPSSARAIVMFLLRMLAKLFRRTYDLLTAVSVAGVLLLIEEPLFLRQSGFLFSFGAVLGIALLVPSYESHLMKGLSVSLAALPVHLSSFGMFPIGSIVLNLLVIPFMSTVMAGGLMTLMLGGICPPAGRVTGALSTAVLIFYEVLCKISGQIPGLQVILGASSLLQSAGYYAILIVIVSSGKIRKMSGKRRREGIRMALTALALFILLFRWQSGLEIHAVDVGQGDGILIRADGTDLWMDGGSTDRQDVAKYQLLPLLRHYGVRRLECCILTHEDEDHMNGLAELLQSAGENGVPEIGVLCLPSVLPGTKTGNYRKLEETAARQGIPVRYLKEGDILENGKLRLLCLHPEENSSYAEPNARSVTLYLTYGAFSCLLNGDLEGEGEEQMLRYAGEALPGKQDHPADVTLLHIAHHGSKGATSEAFLREFLPEYAYVSCGRDNSYGHPHAETLQRLKEAGVQQIYDTRYDGEIVFRTNGKNLRVRTYNGIIH
;
A
#
# COMPACT_ATOMS: atom_id res chain seq x y z
N MET A 1 -7.52 25.92 -28.93
CA MET A 1 -8.97 25.96 -28.70
C MET A 1 -9.21 26.29 -27.24
N ARG A 2 -10.08 27.23 -26.97
CA ARG A 2 -10.48 27.55 -25.57
C ARG A 2 -11.45 26.47 -25.09
N ARG A 3 -11.05 25.68 -24.08
CA ARG A 3 -11.87 24.67 -23.43
C ARG A 3 -12.24 25.15 -22.01
N PRO A 4 -13.21 26.04 -21.87
CA PRO A 4 -13.51 26.69 -20.61
C PRO A 4 -13.87 25.67 -19.50
N PHE A 5 -14.57 24.60 -19.86
CA PHE A 5 -14.93 23.57 -18.91
C PHE A 5 -13.71 22.78 -18.38
N CYS A 6 -12.73 22.47 -19.23
CA CYS A 6 -11.49 21.83 -18.76
C CYS A 6 -10.69 22.72 -17.81
N MET A 7 -10.69 24.04 -18.05
CA MET A 7 -10.05 25.00 -17.14
C MET A 7 -10.80 25.08 -15.80
N ALA A 8 -12.12 25.16 -15.83
CA ALA A 8 -12.93 25.14 -14.60
C ALA A 8 -12.72 23.85 -13.79
N ALA A 9 -12.69 22.71 -14.47
CA ALA A 9 -12.42 21.41 -13.84
C ALA A 9 -11.00 21.36 -13.21
N LEU A 10 -10.00 21.91 -13.88
CA LEU A 10 -8.65 22.00 -13.34
C LEU A 10 -8.61 22.88 -12.08
N VAL A 11 -9.23 24.08 -12.12
CA VAL A 11 -9.32 24.97 -10.95
C VAL A 11 -10.02 24.27 -9.79
N TYR A 12 -11.15 23.60 -10.05
CA TYR A 12 -11.87 22.84 -9.04
C TYR A 12 -10.99 21.73 -8.43
N THR A 13 -10.31 20.94 -9.26
CA THR A 13 -9.41 19.86 -8.78
C THR A 13 -8.27 20.42 -7.91
N ILE A 14 -7.66 21.54 -8.31
CA ILE A 14 -6.62 22.21 -7.53
C ILE A 14 -7.19 22.72 -6.20
N SER A 15 -8.38 23.33 -6.23
CA SER A 15 -9.05 23.82 -5.00
C SER A 15 -9.33 22.69 -4.02
N VAL A 16 -9.85 21.55 -4.50
CA VAL A 16 -10.07 20.35 -3.67
C VAL A 16 -8.74 19.84 -3.11
N TRP A 17 -7.69 19.81 -3.93
CA TRP A 17 -6.36 19.38 -3.48
C TRP A 17 -5.80 20.29 -2.38
N ILE A 18 -5.90 21.63 -2.54
CA ILE A 18 -5.48 22.59 -1.52
C ILE A 18 -6.27 22.39 -0.22
N LEU A 19 -7.60 22.24 -0.32
CA LEU A 19 -8.44 21.96 0.86
C LEU A 19 -7.99 20.70 1.61
N LEU A 20 -7.67 19.61 0.89
CA LEU A 20 -7.18 18.38 1.49
C LEU A 20 -5.80 18.53 2.15
N GLN A 21 -4.97 19.51 1.70
CA GLN A 21 -3.71 19.83 2.39
C GLN A 21 -3.93 20.69 3.64
N MET A 22 -4.84 21.67 3.57
CA MET A 22 -5.15 22.55 4.71
C MET A 22 -5.95 21.85 5.82
N MET A 23 -6.78 20.89 5.43
CA MET A 23 -7.62 20.09 6.35
C MET A 23 -7.32 18.61 6.13
N PRO A 24 -6.20 18.10 6.66
CA PRO A 24 -5.84 16.71 6.46
C PRO A 24 -6.91 15.81 7.06
N TRP A 25 -7.43 14.92 6.21
CA TRP A 25 -8.36 13.91 6.67
C TRP A 25 -7.66 12.95 7.65
N LYS A 26 -8.32 12.70 8.77
CA LYS A 26 -7.92 11.68 9.73
C LYS A 26 -9.01 10.60 9.77
N PRO A 27 -8.66 9.31 9.90
CA PRO A 27 -9.64 8.26 10.08
C PRO A 27 -10.45 8.51 11.37
N GLU A 28 -11.75 8.19 11.32
CA GLU A 28 -12.57 8.22 12.53
C GLU A 28 -12.06 7.11 13.46
N ALA A 29 -11.66 7.50 14.66
CA ALA A 29 -11.26 6.59 15.71
C ALA A 29 -12.46 6.34 16.63
N TYR A 30 -12.73 5.08 16.90
CA TYR A 30 -13.76 4.64 17.84
C TYR A 30 -13.07 3.87 18.98
N PRO A 31 -12.29 4.56 19.86
CA PRO A 31 -11.45 3.88 20.85
C PRO A 31 -12.24 3.01 21.81
N GLU A 32 -13.48 3.40 22.13
CA GLU A 32 -14.36 2.64 23.03
C GLU A 32 -14.94 1.35 22.38
N TRP A 33 -14.86 1.24 21.05
CA TRP A 33 -15.43 0.14 20.28
C TRP A 33 -14.39 -0.73 19.61
N ASN A 34 -13.21 -0.16 19.36
CA ASN A 34 -12.15 -0.83 18.62
C ASN A 34 -11.60 -2.03 19.39
N LYS A 35 -11.59 -3.20 18.75
CA LYS A 35 -11.24 -4.52 19.30
C LYS A 35 -12.26 -5.09 20.31
N GLU A 36 -13.39 -4.42 20.56
CA GLU A 36 -14.43 -4.91 21.44
C GLU A 36 -15.39 -5.88 20.73
N LYS A 37 -15.94 -6.85 21.51
CA LYS A 37 -17.02 -7.70 21.03
C LYS A 37 -18.34 -6.94 21.09
N VAL A 38 -18.98 -6.79 19.95
CA VAL A 38 -20.18 -5.97 19.77
C VAL A 38 -21.27 -6.72 19.05
N TRP A 39 -22.46 -6.16 19.13
CA TRP A 39 -23.61 -6.50 18.30
C TRP A 39 -23.71 -5.46 17.20
N ALA A 40 -23.91 -5.89 15.96
CA ALA A 40 -24.06 -5.00 14.80
C ALA A 40 -25.32 -5.36 14.04
N GLU A 41 -26.22 -4.39 13.91
CA GLU A 41 -27.44 -4.54 13.12
C GLU A 41 -27.39 -3.68 11.87
N GLY A 42 -27.88 -4.19 10.75
CA GLY A 42 -27.90 -3.43 9.52
C GLY A 42 -28.56 -4.16 8.36
N THR A 43 -28.72 -3.46 7.23
CA THR A 43 -29.29 -4.05 6.01
C THR A 43 -28.20 -4.49 5.06
N ILE A 44 -28.25 -5.73 4.58
CA ILE A 44 -27.31 -6.28 3.60
C ILE A 44 -27.49 -5.57 2.25
N VAL A 45 -26.42 -4.97 1.73
CA VAL A 45 -26.42 -4.27 0.44
C VAL A 45 -25.50 -4.89 -0.61
N SER A 46 -24.51 -5.67 -0.18
CA SER A 46 -23.64 -6.44 -1.09
C SER A 46 -23.01 -7.62 -0.36
N LYS A 47 -22.64 -8.63 -1.14
CA LYS A 47 -21.95 -9.83 -0.67
C LYS A 47 -20.83 -10.18 -1.64
N GLU A 48 -19.72 -10.73 -1.12
CA GLU A 48 -18.57 -11.19 -1.90
C GLU A 48 -17.87 -12.33 -1.17
N PHE A 49 -17.38 -13.33 -1.89
CA PHE A 49 -16.51 -14.36 -1.31
C PHE A 49 -15.07 -13.86 -1.31
N LYS A 50 -14.35 -14.13 -0.24
CA LYS A 50 -12.92 -13.81 -0.13
C LYS A 50 -12.16 -15.02 0.38
N THR A 51 -11.13 -15.40 -0.36
CA THR A 51 -10.15 -16.41 0.04
C THR A 51 -8.95 -15.69 0.67
N ASN A 52 -8.47 -16.16 1.80
CA ASN A 52 -7.24 -15.67 2.41
C ASN A 52 -6.02 -16.46 1.89
N GLU A 53 -4.81 -16.09 2.35
CA GLU A 53 -3.56 -16.74 1.97
C GLU A 53 -3.47 -18.22 2.40
N LYS A 54 -4.24 -18.62 3.40
CA LYS A 54 -4.35 -20.01 3.87
C LYS A 54 -5.38 -20.84 3.10
N GLY A 55 -6.02 -20.26 2.06
CA GLY A 55 -7.06 -20.92 1.29
C GLY A 55 -8.45 -20.95 1.97
N GLU A 56 -8.62 -20.33 3.14
CA GLU A 56 -9.91 -20.23 3.82
C GLU A 56 -10.85 -19.28 3.07
N ILE A 57 -12.09 -19.70 2.85
CA ILE A 57 -13.11 -18.91 2.17
C ILE A 57 -14.08 -18.34 3.18
N ARG A 58 -14.29 -17.04 3.16
CA ARG A 58 -15.24 -16.34 4.03
C ARG A 58 -16.19 -15.49 3.21
N LEU A 59 -17.43 -15.36 3.68
CA LEU A 59 -18.41 -14.45 3.10
C LEU A 59 -18.22 -13.04 3.66
N LEU A 60 -17.91 -12.09 2.79
CA LEU A 60 -17.92 -10.66 3.12
C LEU A 60 -19.32 -10.11 2.88
N VAL A 61 -19.90 -9.51 3.90
CA VAL A 61 -21.22 -8.88 3.86
C VAL A 61 -21.09 -7.40 4.15
N SER A 62 -21.68 -6.55 3.33
CA SER A 62 -21.69 -5.10 3.57
C SER A 62 -23.04 -4.70 4.16
N LEU A 63 -23.03 -4.13 5.35
CA LEU A 63 -24.21 -3.59 6.01
C LEU A 63 -24.32 -2.08 5.81
N LYS A 64 -25.50 -1.61 5.40
CA LYS A 64 -25.86 -0.18 5.35
C LYS A 64 -26.79 0.15 6.50
N ASN A 65 -26.75 1.42 6.98
CA ASN A 65 -27.48 1.89 8.16
C ASN A 65 -27.17 0.98 9.37
N ALA A 66 -25.86 0.70 9.54
CA ALA A 66 -25.42 -0.17 10.60
C ALA A 66 -25.42 0.54 11.95
N ALA A 67 -26.01 -0.09 12.95
CA ALA A 67 -25.95 0.30 14.34
C ALA A 67 -25.11 -0.73 15.09
N VAL A 68 -24.17 -0.26 15.91
CA VAL A 68 -23.29 -1.10 16.72
C VAL A 68 -23.60 -0.87 18.19
N SER A 69 -23.80 -1.93 18.97
CA SER A 69 -24.17 -1.84 20.39
C SER A 69 -23.34 -2.81 21.26
N SER A 70 -23.16 -2.47 22.51
CA SER A 70 -22.42 -3.29 23.47
C SER A 70 -23.23 -4.50 23.99
N LYS A 71 -24.57 -4.48 23.83
CA LYS A 71 -25.49 -5.53 24.23
C LYS A 71 -26.55 -5.78 23.17
N GLN A 72 -27.06 -6.99 23.07
CA GLN A 72 -28.17 -7.31 22.17
C GLN A 72 -29.42 -6.49 22.53
N GLY A 73 -29.95 -5.71 21.59
CA GLY A 73 -31.20 -4.97 21.77
C GLY A 73 -31.14 -3.79 22.74
N GLY A 74 -29.94 -3.31 23.15
CA GLY A 74 -29.84 -2.17 24.05
C GLY A 74 -28.41 -1.86 24.52
N GLY A 75 -28.25 -0.75 25.25
CA GLY A 75 -26.96 -0.26 25.73
C GLY A 75 -26.48 0.97 24.97
N LYS A 76 -25.19 1.27 25.07
CA LYS A 76 -24.56 2.33 24.28
C LYS A 76 -24.60 1.93 22.81
N GLU A 77 -25.04 2.81 21.94
CA GLU A 77 -25.26 2.56 20.51
C GLU A 77 -24.45 3.56 19.68
N LEU A 78 -23.78 3.03 18.63
CA LEU A 78 -23.05 3.79 17.64
C LEU A 78 -23.69 3.61 16.27
N LEU A 79 -24.24 4.68 15.70
CA LEU A 79 -24.75 4.69 14.33
C LEU A 79 -23.64 5.05 13.35
N LEU A 80 -23.33 4.11 12.43
CA LEU A 80 -22.33 4.36 11.40
C LEU A 80 -22.93 5.16 10.24
N LYS A 81 -22.19 6.16 9.81
CA LYS A 81 -22.57 7.02 8.66
C LYS A 81 -22.39 6.30 7.33
N ARG A 82 -21.48 5.32 7.29
CA ARG A 82 -21.13 4.54 6.11
C ARG A 82 -21.36 3.06 6.34
N LYS A 83 -20.98 2.24 5.35
CA LYS A 83 -21.14 0.79 5.44
C LYS A 83 -20.20 0.16 6.46
N LEU A 84 -20.67 -0.90 7.11
CA LEU A 84 -19.86 -1.81 7.90
C LEU A 84 -19.53 -3.05 7.06
N LEU A 85 -18.26 -3.44 7.01
CA LEU A 85 -17.79 -4.65 6.34
C LEU A 85 -17.74 -5.80 7.34
N CYS A 86 -18.57 -6.83 7.16
CA CYS A 86 -18.63 -7.98 8.06
C CYS A 86 -18.00 -9.20 7.40
N ARG A 87 -17.14 -9.93 8.12
CA ARG A 87 -16.53 -11.19 7.70
C ARG A 87 -17.20 -12.34 8.43
N LEU A 88 -17.91 -13.20 7.69
CA LEU A 88 -18.70 -14.30 8.20
C LEU A 88 -18.12 -15.65 7.75
N GLY A 89 -18.37 -16.69 8.54
CA GLY A 89 -17.96 -18.05 8.26
C GLY A 89 -16.68 -18.47 8.98
N ASP A 90 -16.51 -19.78 9.09
CA ASP A 90 -15.41 -20.47 9.78
C ASP A 90 -14.15 -20.68 8.91
N GLY A 91 -14.23 -20.30 7.64
CA GLY A 91 -13.17 -20.52 6.66
C GLY A 91 -13.46 -21.65 5.66
N SER A 92 -14.53 -22.44 5.87
CA SER A 92 -14.93 -23.46 4.93
C SER A 92 -15.80 -22.90 3.80
N ARG A 93 -15.66 -23.49 2.61
CA ARG A 93 -16.49 -23.11 1.43
C ARG A 93 -17.96 -23.42 1.67
N GLU A 94 -18.25 -24.56 2.30
CA GLU A 94 -19.62 -25.02 2.55
C GLU A 94 -20.37 -24.05 3.47
N THR A 95 -19.76 -23.64 4.60
CA THR A 95 -20.33 -22.63 5.49
C THR A 95 -20.53 -21.29 4.80
N ALA A 96 -19.57 -20.83 3.98
CA ALA A 96 -19.68 -19.57 3.26
C ALA A 96 -20.80 -19.60 2.21
N GLU A 97 -20.98 -20.71 1.48
CA GLU A 97 -22.06 -20.90 0.51
C GLU A 97 -23.44 -21.04 1.21
N GLY A 98 -23.53 -21.75 2.34
CA GLY A 98 -24.74 -21.84 3.15
C GLY A 98 -25.18 -20.46 3.65
N LEU A 99 -24.27 -19.67 4.22
CA LEU A 99 -24.54 -18.30 4.64
C LEU A 99 -24.94 -17.39 3.46
N ASP A 100 -24.39 -17.61 2.27
CA ASP A 100 -24.79 -16.84 1.07
C ASP A 100 -26.26 -17.12 0.69
N GLU A 101 -26.75 -18.34 0.86
CA GLU A 101 -28.15 -18.70 0.58
C GLU A 101 -29.10 -18.19 1.68
N GLU A 102 -28.71 -18.30 2.94
CA GLU A 102 -29.52 -17.88 4.09
C GLU A 102 -29.66 -16.38 4.26
N LEU A 103 -28.70 -15.58 3.75
CA LEU A 103 -28.64 -14.13 3.94
C LEU A 103 -28.97 -13.35 2.65
N PRO A 104 -30.23 -13.19 2.25
CA PRO A 104 -30.56 -12.49 1.02
C PRO A 104 -30.22 -10.99 1.09
N ILE A 105 -29.81 -10.41 -0.06
CA ILE A 105 -29.59 -8.96 -0.15
C ILE A 105 -30.89 -8.24 0.18
N GLY A 106 -30.79 -7.24 1.06
CA GLY A 106 -31.91 -6.44 1.54
C GLY A 106 -32.49 -6.93 2.86
N SER A 107 -32.14 -8.10 3.36
CA SER A 107 -32.54 -8.50 4.72
C SER A 107 -31.80 -7.64 5.76
N ARG A 108 -32.47 -7.36 6.88
CA ARG A 108 -31.83 -6.80 8.06
C ARG A 108 -31.40 -7.95 8.96
N ILE A 109 -30.18 -7.90 9.40
CA ILE A 109 -29.55 -8.93 10.22
C ILE A 109 -28.92 -8.33 11.47
N SER A 110 -28.84 -9.12 12.52
CA SER A 110 -28.03 -8.85 13.71
C SER A 110 -26.85 -9.82 13.75
N LEU A 111 -25.66 -9.29 13.92
CA LEU A 111 -24.40 -10.02 13.95
C LEU A 111 -23.69 -9.76 15.26
N ARG A 112 -23.03 -10.76 15.80
CA ARG A 112 -22.10 -10.61 16.92
C ARG A 112 -20.68 -10.85 16.44
N GLY A 113 -19.75 -9.95 16.75
CA GLY A 113 -18.35 -10.09 16.34
C GLY A 113 -17.45 -9.03 16.96
N THR A 114 -16.19 -9.01 16.57
CA THR A 114 -15.22 -8.01 17.03
C THR A 114 -15.20 -6.82 16.07
N PHE A 115 -15.51 -5.64 16.59
CA PHE A 115 -15.46 -4.40 15.85
C PHE A 115 -14.00 -3.95 15.69
N ARG A 116 -13.62 -3.56 14.49
CA ARG A 116 -12.28 -3.06 14.20
C ARG A 116 -12.32 -1.87 13.25
N CYS A 117 -11.60 -0.82 13.60
CA CYS A 117 -11.28 0.26 12.67
C CYS A 117 -10.28 -0.24 11.62
N PHE A 118 -10.33 0.33 10.40
CA PHE A 118 -9.29 0.06 9.41
C PHE A 118 -8.02 0.80 9.82
N PRO A 119 -6.84 0.14 9.79
CA PRO A 119 -5.59 0.80 10.13
C PRO A 119 -5.24 1.87 9.07
N ALA A 120 -4.80 3.03 9.56
CA ALA A 120 -4.14 4.03 8.73
C ALA A 120 -2.67 3.65 8.55
N ALA A 121 -2.05 4.13 7.48
CA ALA A 121 -0.62 4.06 7.33
C ALA A 121 0.06 4.84 8.46
N SER A 122 1.14 4.29 8.99
CA SER A 122 1.98 4.93 10.00
C SER A 122 3.40 5.19 9.51
N ASN A 123 3.76 4.63 8.35
CA ASN A 123 5.05 4.85 7.69
C ASN A 123 4.86 5.28 6.23
N PRO A 124 5.80 6.04 5.66
CA PRO A 124 5.79 6.37 4.24
C PRO A 124 5.87 5.13 3.35
N GLY A 125 5.10 5.14 2.26
CA GLY A 125 5.03 4.01 1.33
C GLY A 125 4.12 2.87 1.76
N GLU A 126 3.68 2.83 3.01
CA GLU A 126 2.75 1.84 3.54
C GLU A 126 1.34 2.00 2.92
N PHE A 127 0.60 0.90 2.84
CA PHE A 127 -0.77 0.91 2.34
C PHE A 127 -1.74 1.46 3.38
N ASP A 128 -2.36 2.60 3.10
CA ASP A 128 -3.38 3.20 3.95
C ASP A 128 -4.74 2.50 3.75
N ALA A 129 -5.03 1.49 4.57
CA ALA A 129 -6.28 0.75 4.52
C ALA A 129 -7.47 1.62 4.93
N ALA A 130 -7.31 2.53 5.90
CA ALA A 130 -8.38 3.43 6.33
C ALA A 130 -8.82 4.35 5.18
N LEU A 131 -7.88 4.97 4.47
CA LEU A 131 -8.16 5.80 3.30
C LEU A 131 -8.80 4.97 2.18
N TYR A 132 -8.26 3.78 1.88
CA TYR A 132 -8.78 2.90 0.83
C TYR A 132 -10.24 2.50 1.08
N TYR A 133 -10.53 1.94 2.27
CA TYR A 133 -11.90 1.50 2.59
C TYR A 133 -12.86 2.67 2.74
N ARG A 134 -12.39 3.83 3.23
CA ARG A 134 -13.17 5.06 3.29
C ARG A 134 -13.64 5.52 1.90
N THR A 135 -12.75 5.49 0.90
CA THR A 135 -13.10 5.84 -0.49
C THR A 135 -13.99 4.78 -1.16
N MET A 136 -14.03 3.55 -0.64
CA MET A 136 -14.97 2.50 -1.05
C MET A 136 -16.31 2.58 -0.29
N GLY A 137 -16.46 3.58 0.59
CA GLY A 137 -17.69 3.85 1.33
C GLY A 137 -17.87 2.98 2.58
N TYR A 138 -16.79 2.46 3.15
CA TYR A 138 -16.78 1.74 4.42
C TYR A 138 -16.22 2.61 5.55
N GLU A 139 -16.68 2.36 6.77
CA GLU A 139 -16.27 3.10 7.97
C GLU A 139 -15.47 2.21 8.93
N ALA A 140 -15.91 0.97 9.10
CA ALA A 140 -15.27 -0.02 9.97
C ALA A 140 -15.52 -1.44 9.45
N GLN A 141 -14.94 -2.43 10.13
CA GLN A 141 -15.16 -3.84 9.86
C GLN A 141 -15.56 -4.61 11.12
N LEU A 142 -16.32 -5.70 10.93
CA LEU A 142 -16.64 -6.68 11.95
C LEU A 142 -15.97 -8.01 11.59
N THR A 143 -15.13 -8.53 12.46
CA THR A 143 -14.40 -9.79 12.27
C THR A 143 -14.94 -10.88 13.17
N GLY A 144 -14.89 -12.16 12.71
CA GLY A 144 -15.43 -13.29 13.46
C GLY A 144 -16.94 -13.15 13.67
N GLY A 145 -17.67 -12.65 12.64
CA GLY A 145 -19.09 -12.38 12.73
C GLY A 145 -19.90 -13.68 12.77
N GLU A 146 -20.72 -13.84 13.80
CA GLU A 146 -21.73 -14.88 13.95
C GLU A 146 -23.12 -14.29 13.72
N VAL A 147 -23.97 -14.99 12.96
CA VAL A 147 -25.34 -14.55 12.70
C VAL A 147 -26.19 -14.88 13.92
N ALA A 148 -26.74 -13.82 14.54
CA ALA A 148 -27.57 -13.96 15.71
C ALA A 148 -29.06 -13.96 15.37
N GLU A 149 -29.47 -13.12 14.43
CA GLU A 149 -30.88 -12.98 14.01
C GLU A 149 -30.99 -12.53 12.57
N THR A 150 -31.96 -13.08 11.84
CA THR A 150 -32.26 -12.76 10.43
C THR A 150 -33.70 -12.34 10.27
N GLY A 151 -33.98 -11.54 9.23
CA GLY A 151 -35.36 -11.23 8.85
C GLY A 151 -36.06 -10.18 9.71
N ILE A 152 -35.33 -9.33 10.41
CA ILE A 152 -35.88 -8.20 11.20
C ILE A 152 -36.73 -7.31 10.27
N ASP A 153 -38.04 -7.27 10.55
CA ASP A 153 -38.99 -6.56 9.69
C ASP A 153 -38.87 -5.04 9.84
N VAL A 154 -38.68 -4.33 8.73
CA VAL A 154 -38.52 -2.87 8.72
C VAL A 154 -39.46 -2.27 7.67
N LYS A 155 -40.27 -1.30 8.08
CA LYS A 155 -41.06 -0.48 7.14
C LYS A 155 -40.13 0.23 6.16
N ARG A 156 -40.27 -0.03 4.87
CA ARG A 156 -39.41 0.52 3.81
C ARG A 156 -40.22 1.40 2.84
N SER A 157 -39.57 2.44 2.31
CA SER A 157 -40.18 3.21 1.21
C SER A 157 -40.22 2.38 -0.06
N ALA A 158 -41.19 2.64 -0.94
CA ALA A 158 -41.32 1.92 -2.23
C ALA A 158 -40.04 2.03 -3.08
N LEU A 159 -39.43 3.20 -3.15
CA LEU A 159 -38.18 3.44 -3.89
C LEU A 159 -37.01 2.60 -3.35
N TYR A 160 -36.86 2.52 -2.04
CA TYR A 160 -35.81 1.71 -1.40
C TYR A 160 -36.03 0.21 -1.67
N SER A 161 -37.29 -0.23 -1.71
CA SER A 161 -37.63 -1.62 -2.05
C SER A 161 -37.29 -1.96 -3.49
N ILE A 162 -37.46 -1.05 -4.44
CA ILE A 162 -37.07 -1.21 -5.84
C ILE A 162 -35.54 -1.33 -5.97
N GLN A 163 -34.77 -0.45 -5.33
CA GLN A 163 -33.31 -0.48 -5.35
C GLN A 163 -32.75 -1.79 -4.77
N ILE A 164 -33.34 -2.30 -3.70
CA ILE A 164 -32.95 -3.58 -3.11
C ILE A 164 -33.25 -4.75 -4.05
N ARG A 165 -34.44 -4.76 -4.67
CA ARG A 165 -34.80 -5.81 -5.65
C ARG A 165 -33.86 -5.83 -6.84
N GLU A 166 -33.51 -4.65 -7.35
CA GLU A 166 -32.51 -4.50 -8.42
C GLU A 166 -31.16 -5.10 -7.98
N LYS A 167 -30.62 -4.72 -6.82
CA LYS A 167 -29.36 -5.26 -6.30
C LYS A 167 -29.40 -6.77 -6.09
N ALA A 168 -30.50 -7.29 -5.55
CA ALA A 168 -30.69 -8.72 -5.36
C ALA A 168 -30.75 -9.47 -6.70
N LEU A 169 -31.36 -8.90 -7.73
CA LEU A 169 -31.38 -9.47 -9.08
C LEU A 169 -29.98 -9.47 -9.69
N LEU A 170 -29.29 -8.32 -9.65
CA LEU A 170 -27.91 -8.19 -10.18
C LEU A 170 -26.95 -9.15 -9.48
N TYR A 171 -27.08 -9.33 -8.17
CA TYR A 171 -26.28 -10.31 -7.42
C TYR A 171 -26.55 -11.74 -7.91
N ARG A 172 -27.81 -12.14 -8.11
CA ARG A 172 -28.16 -13.47 -8.66
C ARG A 172 -27.57 -13.68 -10.05
N VAL A 173 -27.64 -12.66 -10.91
CA VAL A 173 -27.04 -12.69 -12.26
C VAL A 173 -25.51 -12.83 -12.15
N LYS A 174 -24.88 -12.06 -11.26
CA LYS A 174 -23.43 -12.14 -11.01
C LYS A 174 -23.04 -13.54 -10.55
N ARG A 175 -23.76 -14.12 -9.59
CA ARG A 175 -23.51 -15.49 -9.10
C ARG A 175 -23.70 -16.55 -10.17
N TYR A 176 -24.72 -16.40 -11.01
CA TYR A 176 -24.91 -17.28 -12.16
C TYR A 176 -23.71 -17.22 -13.11
N PHE A 177 -23.24 -16.03 -13.48
CA PHE A 177 -22.08 -15.86 -14.34
C PHE A 177 -20.77 -16.36 -13.69
N SER A 178 -20.60 -16.17 -12.38
CA SER A 178 -19.47 -16.73 -11.64
C SER A 178 -19.42 -18.26 -11.75
N ARG A 179 -20.57 -18.95 -11.53
CA ARG A 179 -20.67 -20.39 -11.70
C ARG A 179 -20.40 -20.87 -13.14
N VAL A 180 -20.85 -20.11 -14.14
CA VAL A 180 -20.56 -20.41 -15.57
C VAL A 180 -19.06 -20.33 -15.84
N LEU A 181 -18.38 -19.30 -15.32
CA LEU A 181 -16.93 -19.16 -15.47
C LEU A 181 -16.17 -20.31 -14.77
N GLU A 182 -16.58 -20.69 -13.56
CA GLU A 182 -16.01 -21.83 -12.82
C GLU A 182 -16.20 -23.17 -13.55
N ALA A 183 -17.34 -23.36 -14.23
CA ALA A 183 -17.60 -24.57 -15.02
C ALA A 183 -16.83 -24.64 -16.34
N CYS A 184 -16.45 -23.49 -16.90
CA CYS A 184 -15.84 -23.40 -18.22
C CYS A 184 -14.32 -23.14 -18.20
N PHE A 185 -13.81 -22.48 -17.17
CA PHE A 185 -12.39 -22.24 -16.94
C PHE A 185 -11.86 -23.10 -15.78
N THR A 186 -10.57 -23.35 -15.73
CA THR A 186 -9.94 -24.17 -14.69
C THR A 186 -8.95 -23.36 -13.86
N GLY A 187 -8.87 -23.66 -12.57
CA GLY A 187 -7.89 -23.09 -11.65
C GLY A 187 -7.88 -21.57 -11.63
N GLN A 188 -6.71 -20.98 -11.64
CA GLN A 188 -6.50 -19.52 -11.58
C GLN A 188 -7.09 -18.75 -12.76
N SER A 189 -7.24 -19.39 -13.95
CA SER A 189 -7.86 -18.72 -15.09
C SER A 189 -9.32 -18.37 -14.83
N ALA A 190 -10.06 -19.19 -14.06
CA ALA A 190 -11.42 -18.86 -13.65
C ALA A 190 -11.45 -17.63 -12.73
N GLU A 191 -10.56 -17.55 -11.75
CA GLU A 191 -10.49 -16.42 -10.81
C GLU A 191 -10.06 -15.12 -11.51
N ILE A 192 -9.11 -15.19 -12.44
CA ILE A 192 -8.74 -14.05 -13.30
C ILE A 192 -9.94 -13.58 -14.12
N MET A 193 -10.67 -14.50 -14.75
CA MET A 193 -11.84 -14.14 -15.57
C MET A 193 -12.98 -13.56 -14.72
N LYS A 194 -13.21 -14.07 -13.49
CA LYS A 194 -14.17 -13.48 -12.54
C LYS A 194 -13.74 -12.06 -12.13
N ALA A 195 -12.45 -11.84 -11.86
CA ALA A 195 -11.94 -10.50 -11.55
C ALA A 195 -12.12 -9.53 -12.73
N MET A 196 -11.80 -9.96 -13.95
CA MET A 196 -11.87 -9.13 -15.16
C MET A 196 -13.31 -8.83 -15.61
N LEU A 197 -14.21 -9.81 -15.56
CA LEU A 197 -15.57 -9.68 -16.09
C LEU A 197 -16.61 -9.31 -15.04
N LEU A 198 -16.46 -9.80 -13.81
CA LEU A 198 -17.45 -9.63 -12.74
C LEU A 198 -16.96 -8.74 -11.59
N GLY A 199 -15.69 -8.33 -11.61
CA GLY A 199 -15.08 -7.55 -10.54
C GLY A 199 -14.86 -8.34 -9.25
N GLU A 200 -14.95 -9.68 -9.27
CA GLU A 200 -14.73 -10.56 -8.14
C GLU A 200 -13.23 -10.84 -8.00
N LYS A 201 -12.60 -10.27 -6.98
CA LYS A 201 -11.16 -10.39 -6.73
C LYS A 201 -10.83 -11.28 -5.55
N GLY A 202 -11.85 -11.72 -4.81
CA GLY A 202 -11.70 -12.44 -3.56
C GLY A 202 -11.06 -13.81 -3.69
N GLY A 203 -11.16 -14.47 -4.85
CA GLY A 203 -10.56 -15.78 -5.12
C GLY A 203 -9.21 -15.74 -5.82
N LEU A 204 -8.67 -14.53 -6.12
CA LEU A 204 -7.35 -14.41 -6.73
C LEU A 204 -6.25 -14.82 -5.75
N ASP A 205 -5.36 -15.68 -6.22
CA ASP A 205 -4.14 -16.05 -5.51
C ASP A 205 -3.28 -14.81 -5.22
N PRO A 206 -2.90 -14.56 -3.95
CA PRO A 206 -2.01 -13.47 -3.59
C PRO A 206 -0.68 -13.49 -4.34
N GLU A 207 -0.05 -14.67 -4.54
CA GLU A 207 1.21 -14.81 -5.28
C GLU A 207 1.04 -14.38 -6.74
N LEU A 208 -0.05 -14.76 -7.39
CA LEU A 208 -0.36 -14.34 -8.76
C LEU A 208 -0.58 -12.83 -8.85
N LYS A 209 -1.26 -12.24 -7.88
CA LYS A 209 -1.46 -10.79 -7.79
C LYS A 209 -0.13 -10.06 -7.63
N ASP A 210 0.74 -10.54 -6.74
CA ASP A 210 2.07 -9.97 -6.51
C ASP A 210 2.95 -10.11 -7.75
N LEU A 211 2.90 -11.25 -8.44
CA LEU A 211 3.58 -11.48 -9.72
C LEU A 211 3.14 -10.45 -10.78
N TYR A 212 1.83 -10.21 -10.94
CA TYR A 212 1.31 -9.23 -11.91
C TYR A 212 1.61 -7.79 -11.49
N GLN A 213 1.65 -7.52 -10.19
CA GLN A 213 2.02 -6.21 -9.65
C GLN A 213 3.51 -5.91 -9.90
N GLY A 214 4.38 -6.85 -9.60
CA GLY A 214 5.81 -6.76 -9.86
C GLY A 214 6.13 -6.59 -11.35
N ALA A 215 5.40 -7.29 -12.22
CA ALA A 215 5.50 -7.13 -13.67
C ALA A 215 4.87 -5.82 -14.20
N GLY A 216 4.14 -5.06 -13.38
CA GLY A 216 3.49 -3.80 -13.77
C GLY A 216 2.24 -3.97 -14.63
N ILE A 217 1.62 -5.15 -14.63
CA ILE A 217 0.40 -5.46 -15.41
C ILE A 217 -0.83 -5.75 -14.53
N VAL A 218 -0.77 -5.50 -13.23
CA VAL A 218 -1.89 -5.74 -12.29
C VAL A 218 -3.20 -5.04 -12.70
N HIS A 219 -3.12 -3.98 -13.50
CA HIS A 219 -4.29 -3.25 -14.02
C HIS A 219 -5.20 -4.11 -14.92
N ILE A 220 -4.72 -5.27 -15.42
CA ILE A 220 -5.51 -6.23 -16.18
C ILE A 220 -6.56 -6.91 -15.29
N LEU A 221 -6.23 -7.15 -14.02
CA LEU A 221 -7.13 -7.75 -13.02
C LEU A 221 -8.25 -6.80 -12.55
N ALA A 222 -8.27 -5.59 -13.06
CA ALA A 222 -9.28 -4.59 -12.72
C ALA A 222 -10.19 -4.30 -13.91
N ILE A 223 -11.45 -4.01 -13.64
CA ILE A 223 -12.36 -3.52 -14.68
C ILE A 223 -11.87 -2.18 -15.20
N SER A 224 -11.44 -2.17 -16.45
CA SER A 224 -10.82 -1.00 -17.10
C SER A 224 -11.78 -0.30 -18.07
N GLY A 225 -11.36 0.88 -18.54
CA GLY A 225 -12.09 1.60 -19.59
C GLY A 225 -12.26 0.79 -20.89
N LEU A 226 -11.33 -0.13 -21.18
CA LEU A 226 -11.45 -1.03 -22.33
C LEU A 226 -12.62 -2.01 -22.17
N HIS A 227 -12.79 -2.60 -20.97
CA HIS A 227 -13.92 -3.50 -20.67
C HIS A 227 -15.27 -2.79 -20.87
N ILE A 228 -15.45 -1.61 -20.27
CA ILE A 228 -16.66 -0.80 -20.42
C ILE A 228 -16.93 -0.44 -21.89
N LEU A 229 -15.87 -0.05 -22.62
CA LEU A 229 -16.00 0.31 -24.03
C LEU A 229 -16.35 -0.90 -24.89
N MET A 230 -15.74 -2.07 -24.67
CA MET A 230 -16.00 -3.28 -25.43
C MET A 230 -17.44 -3.76 -25.24
N ILE A 231 -17.91 -3.87 -23.99
CA ILE A 231 -19.27 -4.30 -23.66
C ILE A 231 -20.27 -3.28 -24.23
N GLY A 232 -20.13 -2.00 -23.89
CA GLY A 232 -21.09 -0.96 -24.28
C GLY A 232 -21.15 -0.75 -25.79
N MET A 233 -20.00 -0.69 -26.48
CA MET A 233 -19.99 -0.57 -27.94
C MET A 233 -20.41 -1.87 -28.63
N GLY A 234 -20.17 -3.02 -28.01
CA GLY A 234 -20.68 -4.32 -28.46
C GLY A 234 -22.21 -4.30 -28.51
N VAL A 235 -22.85 -3.95 -27.39
CA VAL A 235 -24.30 -3.80 -27.29
C VAL A 235 -24.84 -2.79 -28.32
N PHE A 236 -24.20 -1.60 -28.42
CA PHE A 236 -24.58 -0.57 -29.39
C PHE A 236 -24.54 -1.08 -30.84
N ARG A 237 -23.47 -1.81 -31.20
CA ARG A 237 -23.31 -2.36 -32.56
C ARG A 237 -24.33 -3.50 -32.86
N LEU A 238 -24.57 -4.39 -31.88
CA LEU A 238 -25.54 -5.47 -31.98
C LEU A 238 -26.97 -4.92 -32.15
N ALA A 239 -27.33 -3.91 -31.34
CA ALA A 239 -28.61 -3.21 -31.47
C ALA A 239 -28.78 -2.58 -32.86
N GLY A 240 -27.71 -1.96 -33.40
CA GLY A 240 -27.69 -1.43 -34.76
C GLY A 240 -27.84 -2.51 -35.83
N ARG A 241 -27.20 -3.68 -35.65
CA ARG A 241 -27.42 -4.85 -36.57
C ARG A 241 -28.85 -5.40 -36.49
N ALA A 242 -29.45 -5.32 -35.32
CA ALA A 242 -30.87 -5.65 -35.12
C ALA A 242 -31.83 -4.54 -35.64
N ARG A 243 -31.31 -3.56 -36.38
CA ARG A 243 -32.02 -2.44 -36.99
C ARG A 243 -32.71 -1.49 -35.98
N LEU A 244 -32.28 -1.46 -34.72
CA LEU A 244 -32.76 -0.44 -33.79
C LEU A 244 -32.28 0.96 -34.21
N PRO A 245 -33.14 1.99 -34.09
CA PRO A 245 -32.72 3.37 -34.34
C PRO A 245 -31.61 3.81 -33.37
N ILE A 246 -30.75 4.70 -33.81
CA ILE A 246 -29.56 5.17 -33.02
C ILE A 246 -29.94 5.58 -31.61
N PRO A 247 -31.03 6.35 -31.35
CA PRO A 247 -31.40 6.71 -29.99
C PRO A 247 -31.72 5.49 -29.10
N ALA A 248 -32.49 4.52 -29.62
CA ALA A 248 -32.82 3.32 -28.86
C ALA A 248 -31.60 2.45 -28.61
N ALA A 249 -30.69 2.27 -29.58
CA ALA A 249 -29.44 1.56 -29.41
C ALA A 249 -28.51 2.25 -28.38
N ALA A 250 -28.46 3.58 -28.37
CA ALA A 250 -27.67 4.35 -27.40
C ALA A 250 -28.24 4.21 -25.97
N LEU A 251 -29.58 4.36 -25.82
CA LEU A 251 -30.23 4.21 -24.50
C LEU A 251 -30.07 2.79 -23.96
N LEU A 252 -30.24 1.76 -24.80
CA LEU A 252 -30.02 0.36 -24.41
C LEU A 252 -28.58 0.14 -23.94
N SER A 253 -27.58 0.63 -24.68
CA SER A 253 -26.17 0.54 -24.29
C SER A 253 -25.88 1.25 -22.96
N MET A 254 -26.46 2.43 -22.76
CA MET A 254 -26.33 3.19 -21.51
C MET A 254 -26.91 2.41 -20.33
N ALA A 255 -28.10 1.85 -20.48
CA ALA A 255 -28.76 1.04 -19.46
C ALA A 255 -27.93 -0.21 -19.10
N VAL A 256 -27.43 -0.95 -20.11
CA VAL A 256 -26.59 -2.14 -19.88
C VAL A 256 -25.30 -1.77 -19.14
N ILE A 257 -24.61 -0.70 -19.52
CA ILE A 257 -23.37 -0.29 -18.87
C ILE A 257 -23.62 0.21 -17.45
N TRP A 258 -24.74 0.89 -17.20
CA TRP A 258 -25.14 1.29 -15.85
C TRP A 258 -25.37 0.06 -14.95
N LEU A 259 -26.20 -0.88 -15.39
CA LEU A 259 -26.48 -2.13 -14.67
C LEU A 259 -25.23 -2.99 -14.47
N TYR A 260 -24.33 -3.03 -15.47
CA TYR A 260 -23.04 -3.71 -15.36
C TYR A 260 -22.16 -3.06 -14.28
N GLY A 261 -22.14 -1.74 -14.20
CA GLY A 261 -21.44 -1.01 -13.14
C GLY A 261 -21.99 -1.32 -11.74
N GLU A 262 -23.32 -1.30 -11.57
CA GLU A 262 -23.96 -1.68 -10.31
C GLU A 262 -23.68 -3.15 -9.92
N MET A 263 -23.64 -4.06 -10.90
CA MET A 263 -23.37 -5.47 -10.67
C MET A 263 -21.93 -5.74 -10.23
N THR A 264 -20.97 -5.06 -10.86
CA THR A 264 -19.53 -5.33 -10.64
C THR A 264 -18.94 -4.52 -9.49
N GLY A 265 -19.67 -3.51 -9.01
CA GLY A 265 -19.18 -2.52 -8.05
C GLY A 265 -18.33 -1.43 -8.72
N THR A 266 -18.60 -0.19 -8.39
CA THR A 266 -17.94 0.96 -9.00
C THR A 266 -16.72 1.41 -8.19
N GLY A 267 -15.54 0.93 -8.58
CA GLY A 267 -14.28 1.57 -8.16
C GLY A 267 -14.02 2.85 -8.98
N PRO A 268 -13.08 3.73 -8.57
CA PRO A 268 -12.84 5.02 -9.24
C PRO A 268 -12.53 4.89 -10.74
N SER A 269 -11.82 3.84 -11.14
CA SER A 269 -11.45 3.58 -12.54
C SER A 269 -12.65 3.17 -13.39
N SER A 270 -13.51 2.28 -12.89
CA SER A 270 -14.73 1.84 -13.58
C SER A 270 -15.78 2.97 -13.62
N ALA A 271 -15.97 3.70 -12.50
CA ALA A 271 -16.87 4.86 -12.45
C ALA A 271 -16.51 5.92 -13.51
N ARG A 272 -15.22 6.30 -13.60
CA ARG A 272 -14.74 7.19 -14.67
C ARG A 272 -15.08 6.66 -16.06
N ALA A 273 -14.82 5.38 -16.32
CA ALA A 273 -15.07 4.78 -17.62
C ALA A 273 -16.56 4.74 -17.97
N ILE A 274 -17.42 4.45 -17.00
CA ILE A 274 -18.87 4.49 -17.15
C ILE A 274 -19.34 5.90 -17.50
N VAL A 275 -18.97 6.90 -16.72
CA VAL A 275 -19.33 8.32 -16.99
C VAL A 275 -18.89 8.73 -18.39
N MET A 276 -17.64 8.44 -18.77
CA MET A 276 -17.12 8.77 -20.10
C MET A 276 -17.86 8.04 -21.23
N PHE A 277 -18.26 6.77 -21.01
CA PHE A 277 -19.07 6.01 -21.96
C PHE A 277 -20.48 6.61 -22.11
N LEU A 278 -21.13 6.96 -20.99
CA LEU A 278 -22.44 7.62 -21.00
C LEU A 278 -22.38 8.95 -21.76
N LEU A 279 -21.36 9.78 -21.52
CA LEU A 279 -21.14 11.03 -22.25
C LEU A 279 -20.93 10.78 -23.75
N ARG A 280 -20.23 9.70 -24.12
CA ARG A 280 -20.06 9.31 -25.53
C ARG A 280 -21.38 8.93 -26.19
N MET A 281 -22.26 8.19 -25.50
CA MET A 281 -23.58 7.84 -26.01
C MET A 281 -24.50 9.06 -26.07
N LEU A 282 -24.48 9.94 -25.07
CA LEU A 282 -25.20 11.21 -25.09
C LEU A 282 -24.77 12.10 -26.26
N ALA A 283 -23.45 12.18 -26.55
CA ALA A 283 -22.95 12.90 -27.71
C ALA A 283 -23.55 12.35 -29.03
N LYS A 284 -23.66 11.00 -29.14
CA LYS A 284 -24.33 10.37 -30.30
C LYS A 284 -25.82 10.70 -30.35
N LEU A 285 -26.51 10.63 -29.21
CA LEU A 285 -27.96 10.91 -29.08
C LEU A 285 -28.28 12.35 -29.51
N PHE A 286 -27.46 13.31 -29.04
CA PHE A 286 -27.63 14.74 -29.37
C PHE A 286 -26.91 15.17 -30.65
N ARG A 287 -26.35 14.24 -31.43
CA ARG A 287 -25.56 14.52 -32.65
C ARG A 287 -24.43 15.53 -32.45
N ARG A 288 -23.75 15.44 -31.31
CA ARG A 288 -22.60 16.27 -30.95
C ARG A 288 -21.30 15.48 -31.08
N THR A 289 -20.20 16.21 -31.27
CA THR A 289 -18.85 15.63 -31.26
C THR A 289 -18.43 15.28 -29.84
N TYR A 290 -17.91 14.06 -29.65
CA TYR A 290 -17.33 13.63 -28.38
C TYR A 290 -15.90 14.17 -28.29
N ASP A 291 -15.60 14.94 -27.23
CA ASP A 291 -14.25 15.41 -26.91
C ASP A 291 -13.72 14.70 -25.67
N LEU A 292 -12.59 13.99 -25.82
CA LEU A 292 -11.99 13.15 -24.77
C LEU A 292 -11.61 13.95 -23.52
N LEU A 293 -11.00 15.14 -23.70
CA LEU A 293 -10.56 15.97 -22.58
C LEU A 293 -11.74 16.56 -21.81
N THR A 294 -12.79 16.98 -22.50
CA THR A 294 -14.02 17.43 -21.83
C THR A 294 -14.67 16.28 -21.07
N ALA A 295 -14.74 15.09 -21.65
CA ALA A 295 -15.37 13.94 -21.01
C ALA A 295 -14.61 13.49 -19.74
N VAL A 296 -13.27 13.47 -19.77
CA VAL A 296 -12.47 13.14 -18.58
C VAL A 296 -12.58 14.22 -17.50
N SER A 297 -12.67 15.50 -17.91
CA SER A 297 -12.88 16.62 -16.98
C SER A 297 -14.22 16.53 -16.26
N VAL A 298 -15.31 16.22 -17.00
CA VAL A 298 -16.65 16.02 -16.41
C VAL A 298 -16.62 14.84 -15.43
N ALA A 299 -16.03 13.71 -15.84
CA ALA A 299 -15.93 12.54 -14.97
C ALA A 299 -15.13 12.86 -13.69
N GLY A 300 -14.03 13.61 -13.81
CA GLY A 300 -13.21 14.02 -12.67
C GLY A 300 -13.98 14.87 -11.67
N VAL A 301 -14.70 15.90 -12.16
CA VAL A 301 -15.50 16.77 -11.30
C VAL A 301 -16.61 16.00 -10.59
N LEU A 302 -17.35 15.15 -11.31
CA LEU A 302 -18.43 14.35 -10.71
C LEU A 302 -17.94 13.43 -9.60
N LEU A 303 -16.83 12.72 -9.84
CA LEU A 303 -16.25 11.81 -8.85
C LEU A 303 -15.67 12.56 -7.63
N LEU A 304 -15.07 13.73 -7.85
CA LEU A 304 -14.51 14.53 -6.75
C LEU A 304 -15.60 15.28 -5.95
N ILE A 305 -16.79 15.51 -6.52
CA ILE A 305 -17.96 15.98 -5.77
C ILE A 305 -18.48 14.86 -4.86
N GLU A 306 -18.50 13.62 -5.35
CA GLU A 306 -18.94 12.45 -4.59
C GLU A 306 -17.98 12.11 -3.45
N GLU A 307 -16.67 12.03 -3.75
CA GLU A 307 -15.63 11.70 -2.76
C GLU A 307 -14.31 12.44 -3.08
N PRO A 308 -14.05 13.56 -2.38
CA PRO A 308 -12.82 14.35 -2.59
C PRO A 308 -11.53 13.56 -2.32
N LEU A 309 -11.57 12.56 -1.41
CA LEU A 309 -10.42 11.74 -1.04
C LEU A 309 -9.90 10.86 -2.19
N PHE A 310 -10.63 10.73 -3.29
CA PHE A 310 -10.11 10.08 -4.50
C PHE A 310 -8.80 10.70 -5.01
N LEU A 311 -8.54 11.99 -4.74
CA LEU A 311 -7.25 12.62 -5.09
C LEU A 311 -6.05 12.05 -4.33
N ARG A 312 -6.27 11.34 -3.23
CA ARG A 312 -5.21 10.63 -2.48
C ARG A 312 -5.12 9.15 -2.87
N GLN A 313 -6.05 8.63 -3.67
CA GLN A 313 -6.09 7.23 -4.06
C GLN A 313 -5.32 7.00 -5.36
N SER A 314 -4.30 6.15 -5.32
CA SER A 314 -3.46 5.82 -6.49
C SER A 314 -4.27 5.30 -7.68
N GLY A 315 -5.29 4.47 -7.46
CA GLY A 315 -6.15 3.95 -8.52
C GLY A 315 -6.91 5.03 -9.31
N PHE A 316 -7.37 6.10 -8.64
CA PHE A 316 -7.94 7.28 -9.31
C PHE A 316 -6.86 8.00 -10.13
N LEU A 317 -5.73 8.31 -9.52
CA LEU A 317 -4.65 9.07 -10.17
C LEU A 317 -4.08 8.34 -11.38
N PHE A 318 -3.84 7.03 -11.29
CA PHE A 318 -3.39 6.21 -12.45
C PHE A 318 -4.42 6.22 -13.57
N SER A 319 -5.69 6.05 -13.23
CA SER A 319 -6.77 5.96 -14.22
C SER A 319 -6.93 7.28 -15.00
N PHE A 320 -6.89 8.42 -14.31
CA PHE A 320 -6.97 9.74 -14.95
C PHE A 320 -5.66 10.09 -15.66
N GLY A 321 -4.51 9.83 -15.04
CA GLY A 321 -3.18 10.04 -15.64
C GLY A 321 -3.02 9.31 -16.98
N ALA A 322 -3.47 8.07 -17.07
CA ALA A 322 -3.44 7.30 -18.32
C ALA A 322 -4.24 7.97 -19.45
N VAL A 323 -5.47 8.42 -19.16
CA VAL A 323 -6.29 9.10 -20.18
C VAL A 323 -5.72 10.45 -20.58
N LEU A 324 -5.20 11.22 -19.62
CA LEU A 324 -4.52 12.48 -19.90
C LEU A 324 -3.24 12.27 -20.72
N GLY A 325 -2.47 11.22 -20.44
CA GLY A 325 -1.31 10.79 -21.23
C GLY A 325 -1.69 10.52 -22.68
N ILE A 326 -2.76 9.76 -22.91
CA ILE A 326 -3.28 9.47 -24.25
C ILE A 326 -3.76 10.76 -24.93
N ALA A 327 -4.50 11.61 -24.23
CA ALA A 327 -5.14 12.78 -24.82
C ALA A 327 -4.17 13.94 -25.11
N LEU A 328 -3.12 14.10 -24.30
CA LEU A 328 -2.22 15.25 -24.36
C LEU A 328 -0.82 14.90 -24.86
N LEU A 329 -0.23 13.80 -24.40
CA LEU A 329 1.16 13.47 -24.73
C LEU A 329 1.28 12.70 -26.05
N VAL A 330 0.41 11.72 -26.32
CA VAL A 330 0.46 10.97 -27.58
C VAL A 330 0.42 11.87 -28.82
N PRO A 331 -0.47 12.88 -28.91
CA PRO A 331 -0.46 13.81 -30.05
C PRO A 331 0.75 14.77 -30.07
N SER A 332 1.46 14.90 -28.94
CA SER A 332 2.57 15.84 -28.81
C SER A 332 3.89 15.26 -29.31
N TYR A 333 4.04 13.93 -29.33
CA TYR A 333 5.23 13.27 -29.85
C TYR A 333 5.04 12.78 -31.28
N GLU A 334 6.12 12.73 -32.04
CA GLU A 334 6.14 12.23 -33.41
C GLU A 334 6.70 10.78 -33.47
N SER A 335 7.64 10.45 -32.57
CA SER A 335 8.22 9.11 -32.42
C SER A 335 7.18 8.10 -31.91
N HIS A 336 7.14 6.92 -32.55
CA HIS A 336 6.28 5.82 -32.10
C HIS A 336 6.63 5.35 -30.70
N LEU A 337 7.93 5.30 -30.36
CA LEU A 337 8.41 4.94 -29.02
C LEU A 337 7.87 5.92 -27.97
N MET A 338 8.02 7.23 -28.20
CA MET A 338 7.54 8.25 -27.24
C MET A 338 6.00 8.25 -27.10
N LYS A 339 5.28 7.94 -28.16
CA LYS A 339 3.82 7.73 -28.11
C LYS A 339 3.46 6.51 -27.23
N GLY A 340 4.20 5.41 -27.36
CA GLY A 340 4.03 4.24 -26.51
C GLY A 340 4.33 4.54 -25.03
N LEU A 341 5.34 5.34 -24.75
CA LEU A 341 5.73 5.74 -23.39
C LEU A 341 4.83 6.82 -22.77
N SER A 342 3.97 7.48 -23.55
CA SER A 342 3.19 8.64 -23.09
C SER A 342 2.33 8.37 -21.85
N VAL A 343 1.75 7.18 -21.77
CA VAL A 343 0.94 6.78 -20.61
C VAL A 343 1.82 6.61 -19.36
N SER A 344 2.95 5.92 -19.51
CA SER A 344 3.91 5.72 -18.41
C SER A 344 4.50 7.06 -17.95
N LEU A 345 4.86 7.95 -18.88
CA LEU A 345 5.34 9.28 -18.54
C LEU A 345 4.30 10.11 -17.77
N ALA A 346 3.04 10.08 -18.19
CA ALA A 346 1.97 10.80 -17.48
C ALA A 346 1.74 10.26 -16.05
N ALA A 347 1.90 8.97 -15.84
CA ALA A 347 1.65 8.31 -14.57
C ALA A 347 2.89 8.16 -13.68
N LEU A 348 4.10 8.47 -14.17
CA LEU A 348 5.36 8.18 -13.49
C LEU A 348 5.48 8.82 -12.09
N PRO A 349 5.17 10.12 -11.87
CA PRO A 349 5.24 10.69 -10.52
C PRO A 349 4.28 10.00 -9.54
N VAL A 350 3.08 9.64 -10.00
CA VAL A 350 2.11 8.89 -9.19
C VAL A 350 2.65 7.51 -8.85
N HIS A 351 3.31 6.85 -9.81
CA HIS A 351 3.89 5.52 -9.59
C HIS A 351 5.00 5.58 -8.54
N LEU A 352 5.91 6.54 -8.65
CA LEU A 352 7.00 6.72 -7.68
C LEU A 352 6.48 7.08 -6.29
N SER A 353 5.49 7.98 -6.20
CA SER A 353 4.88 8.35 -4.90
C SER A 353 4.14 7.19 -4.23
N SER A 354 3.57 6.25 -5.03
CA SER A 354 2.79 5.13 -4.49
C SER A 354 3.62 3.90 -4.17
N PHE A 355 4.70 3.65 -4.92
CA PHE A 355 5.46 2.40 -4.82
C PHE A 355 6.97 2.59 -4.61
N GLY A 356 7.50 3.81 -4.78
CA GLY A 356 8.94 4.09 -4.67
C GLY A 356 9.84 3.41 -5.70
N MET A 357 9.27 2.59 -6.60
CA MET A 357 9.98 1.83 -7.62
C MET A 357 9.26 1.90 -8.97
N PHE A 358 9.93 1.53 -10.05
CA PHE A 358 9.32 1.47 -11.38
C PHE A 358 9.69 0.17 -12.10
N PRO A 359 8.70 -0.64 -12.54
CA PRO A 359 8.93 -1.85 -13.32
C PRO A 359 9.23 -1.48 -14.79
N ILE A 360 10.48 -1.29 -15.14
CA ILE A 360 10.90 -0.94 -16.52
C ILE A 360 10.42 -2.02 -17.50
N GLY A 361 10.46 -3.29 -17.10
CA GLY A 361 9.95 -4.41 -17.88
C GLY A 361 8.49 -4.27 -18.29
N SER A 362 7.68 -3.52 -17.51
CA SER A 362 6.25 -3.27 -17.82
C SER A 362 6.05 -2.58 -19.16
N ILE A 363 7.01 -1.79 -19.64
CA ILE A 363 6.94 -1.10 -20.93
C ILE A 363 6.85 -2.12 -22.07
N VAL A 364 7.72 -3.14 -22.02
CA VAL A 364 7.76 -4.23 -23.01
C VAL A 364 6.57 -5.17 -22.83
N LEU A 365 6.28 -5.54 -21.58
CA LEU A 365 5.15 -6.42 -21.25
C LEU A 365 3.81 -5.84 -21.71
N ASN A 366 3.57 -4.56 -21.47
CA ASN A 366 2.34 -3.89 -21.91
C ASN A 366 2.19 -3.85 -23.43
N LEU A 367 3.29 -3.76 -24.17
CA LEU A 367 3.27 -3.85 -25.64
C LEU A 367 2.80 -5.21 -26.14
N LEU A 368 3.16 -6.28 -25.42
CA LEU A 368 2.75 -7.66 -25.73
C LEU A 368 1.36 -7.99 -25.19
N VAL A 369 1.03 -7.56 -23.99
CA VAL A 369 -0.16 -7.96 -23.25
C VAL A 369 -1.43 -7.21 -23.71
N ILE A 370 -1.35 -5.89 -23.91
CA ILE A 370 -2.51 -5.05 -24.24
C ILE A 370 -3.22 -5.48 -25.54
N PRO A 371 -2.54 -5.84 -26.63
CA PRO A 371 -3.21 -6.29 -27.86
C PRO A 371 -4.08 -7.55 -27.66
N PHE A 372 -3.59 -8.51 -26.88
CA PHE A 372 -4.32 -9.76 -26.63
C PHE A 372 -5.43 -9.63 -25.60
N MET A 373 -5.47 -8.55 -24.82
CA MET A 373 -6.51 -8.28 -23.85
C MET A 373 -7.91 -8.32 -24.46
N SER A 374 -8.06 -7.80 -25.69
CA SER A 374 -9.33 -7.83 -26.42
C SER A 374 -9.77 -9.27 -26.74
N THR A 375 -8.82 -10.16 -27.01
CA THR A 375 -9.10 -11.58 -27.28
C THR A 375 -9.55 -12.29 -26.01
N VAL A 376 -8.88 -12.07 -24.89
CA VAL A 376 -9.26 -12.61 -23.56
C VAL A 376 -10.68 -12.19 -23.21
N MET A 377 -10.98 -10.90 -23.37
CA MET A 377 -12.30 -10.34 -23.08
C MET A 377 -13.39 -10.90 -23.99
N ALA A 378 -13.13 -10.96 -25.31
CA ALA A 378 -14.09 -11.51 -26.26
C ALA A 378 -14.38 -12.99 -25.99
N GLY A 379 -13.32 -13.79 -25.75
CA GLY A 379 -13.46 -15.20 -25.40
C GLY A 379 -14.24 -15.40 -24.10
N GLY A 380 -13.94 -14.61 -23.05
CA GLY A 380 -14.67 -14.66 -21.80
C GLY A 380 -16.15 -14.27 -21.91
N LEU A 381 -16.49 -13.23 -22.68
CA LEU A 381 -17.87 -12.85 -22.94
C LEU A 381 -18.60 -13.93 -23.77
N MET A 382 -17.95 -14.52 -24.76
CA MET A 382 -18.54 -15.66 -25.52
C MET A 382 -18.72 -16.88 -24.60
N THR A 383 -17.80 -17.14 -23.70
CA THR A 383 -17.93 -18.22 -22.71
C THR A 383 -19.14 -17.99 -21.80
N LEU A 384 -19.39 -16.77 -21.32
CA LEU A 384 -20.60 -16.45 -20.54
C LEU A 384 -21.87 -16.69 -21.33
N MET A 385 -21.89 -16.33 -22.61
CA MET A 385 -23.07 -16.50 -23.47
C MET A 385 -23.34 -17.98 -23.83
N LEU A 386 -22.33 -18.70 -24.24
CA LEU A 386 -22.44 -20.09 -24.71
C LEU A 386 -22.38 -21.10 -23.58
N GLY A 387 -21.52 -20.87 -22.59
CA GLY A 387 -21.32 -21.75 -21.44
C GLY A 387 -22.53 -21.81 -20.52
N GLY A 388 -23.34 -20.74 -20.45
CA GLY A 388 -24.60 -20.72 -19.73
C GLY A 388 -25.67 -21.61 -20.34
N ILE A 389 -25.55 -21.91 -21.64
CA ILE A 389 -26.48 -22.80 -22.39
C ILE A 389 -25.87 -24.20 -22.52
N CYS A 390 -24.59 -24.28 -22.87
CA CYS A 390 -23.85 -25.51 -23.16
C CYS A 390 -22.40 -25.40 -22.60
N PRO A 391 -22.09 -25.93 -21.41
CA PRO A 391 -20.76 -25.82 -20.80
C PRO A 391 -19.62 -26.32 -21.70
N PRO A 392 -19.74 -27.43 -22.48
CA PRO A 392 -18.69 -27.81 -23.43
C PRO A 392 -18.38 -26.76 -24.49
N ALA A 393 -19.40 -26.06 -25.04
CA ALA A 393 -19.16 -24.96 -25.97
C ALA A 393 -18.50 -23.77 -25.31
N GLY A 394 -18.85 -23.48 -24.05
CA GLY A 394 -18.16 -22.49 -23.21
C GLY A 394 -16.70 -22.81 -22.98
N ARG A 395 -16.33 -24.06 -22.72
CA ARG A 395 -14.94 -24.50 -22.57
C ARG A 395 -14.13 -24.29 -23.86
N VAL A 396 -14.68 -24.58 -25.02
CA VAL A 396 -14.03 -24.35 -26.33
C VAL A 396 -13.75 -22.86 -26.53
N THR A 397 -14.74 -21.98 -26.28
CA THR A 397 -14.53 -20.53 -26.42
C THR A 397 -13.59 -19.96 -25.35
N GLY A 398 -13.57 -20.54 -24.16
CA GLY A 398 -12.67 -20.18 -23.06
C GLY A 398 -11.23 -20.61 -23.27
N ALA A 399 -10.99 -21.67 -24.04
CA ALA A 399 -9.65 -22.25 -24.23
C ALA A 399 -8.64 -21.24 -24.77
N LEU A 400 -9.01 -20.39 -25.73
CA LEU A 400 -8.13 -19.35 -26.26
C LEU A 400 -7.80 -18.30 -25.19
N SER A 401 -8.79 -17.90 -24.39
CA SER A 401 -8.55 -16.96 -23.28
C SER A 401 -7.61 -17.56 -22.24
N THR A 402 -7.79 -18.85 -21.89
CA THR A 402 -6.90 -19.59 -20.97
C THR A 402 -5.48 -19.63 -21.50
N ALA A 403 -5.27 -19.93 -22.79
CA ALA A 403 -3.95 -19.96 -23.40
C ALA A 403 -3.25 -18.59 -23.30
N VAL A 404 -3.98 -17.50 -23.55
CA VAL A 404 -3.44 -16.14 -23.42
C VAL A 404 -3.13 -15.79 -21.95
N LEU A 405 -3.95 -16.20 -20.99
CA LEU A 405 -3.70 -15.97 -19.58
C LEU A 405 -2.46 -16.72 -19.08
N ILE A 406 -2.28 -17.98 -19.52
CA ILE A 406 -1.05 -18.76 -19.25
C ILE A 406 0.17 -18.05 -19.88
N PHE A 407 0.04 -17.56 -21.10
CA PHE A 407 1.10 -16.78 -21.73
C PHE A 407 1.47 -15.53 -20.92
N TYR A 408 0.50 -14.81 -20.37
CA TYR A 408 0.77 -13.67 -19.49
C TYR A 408 1.53 -14.09 -18.22
N GLU A 409 1.10 -15.18 -17.59
CA GLU A 409 1.75 -15.69 -16.38
C GLU A 409 3.23 -16.07 -16.65
N VAL A 410 3.47 -16.75 -17.76
CA VAL A 410 4.85 -17.11 -18.19
C VAL A 410 5.70 -15.86 -18.44
N LEU A 411 5.15 -14.85 -19.12
CA LEU A 411 5.86 -13.58 -19.35
C LEU A 411 6.19 -12.87 -18.03
N CYS A 412 5.27 -12.87 -17.06
CA CYS A 412 5.50 -12.27 -15.75
C CYS A 412 6.59 -13.03 -14.97
N LYS A 413 6.55 -14.37 -14.98
CA LYS A 413 7.58 -15.21 -14.34
C LYS A 413 8.97 -14.95 -14.94
N ILE A 414 9.08 -14.90 -16.27
CA ILE A 414 10.32 -14.56 -16.95
C ILE A 414 10.79 -13.15 -16.56
N SER A 415 9.89 -12.17 -16.58
CA SER A 415 10.20 -10.79 -16.19
C SER A 415 10.67 -10.69 -14.73
N GLY A 416 10.10 -11.49 -13.83
CA GLY A 416 10.50 -11.54 -12.42
C GLY A 416 11.91 -12.09 -12.21
N GLN A 417 12.39 -12.98 -13.10
CA GLN A 417 13.71 -13.59 -13.02
C GLN A 417 14.84 -12.72 -13.61
N ILE A 418 14.52 -11.71 -14.41
CA ILE A 418 15.53 -10.84 -15.02
C ILE A 418 15.91 -9.73 -14.03
N PRO A 419 17.16 -9.69 -13.52
CA PRO A 419 17.59 -8.66 -12.59
C PRO A 419 17.49 -7.25 -13.19
N GLY A 420 17.12 -6.27 -12.37
CA GLY A 420 17.08 -4.87 -12.78
C GLY A 420 15.85 -4.44 -13.58
N LEU A 421 14.87 -5.32 -13.82
CA LEU A 421 13.61 -4.93 -14.46
C LEU A 421 12.66 -4.18 -13.51
N GLN A 422 12.89 -4.25 -12.22
CA GLN A 422 12.23 -3.39 -11.23
C GLN A 422 13.30 -2.52 -10.56
N VAL A 423 13.21 -1.22 -10.75
CA VAL A 423 14.22 -0.28 -10.23
C VAL A 423 13.64 0.55 -9.10
N ILE A 424 14.30 0.51 -7.95
CA ILE A 424 13.99 1.36 -6.82
C ILE A 424 14.47 2.78 -7.15
N LEU A 425 13.55 3.74 -7.19
CA LEU A 425 13.82 5.12 -7.58
C LEU A 425 13.51 6.14 -6.47
N GLY A 426 12.79 5.70 -5.44
CA GLY A 426 12.30 6.54 -4.37
C GLY A 426 11.03 7.31 -4.74
N ALA A 427 10.27 7.72 -3.73
CA ALA A 427 9.11 8.58 -3.92
C ALA A 427 9.54 9.98 -4.37
N SER A 428 8.80 10.57 -5.30
CA SER A 428 9.07 11.94 -5.73
C SER A 428 8.47 12.95 -4.75
N SER A 429 9.23 13.98 -4.42
CA SER A 429 8.68 15.11 -3.66
C SER A 429 7.64 15.88 -4.48
N LEU A 430 6.78 16.63 -3.78
CA LEU A 430 5.78 17.48 -4.44
C LEU A 430 6.42 18.47 -5.43
N LEU A 431 7.57 19.08 -5.05
CA LEU A 431 8.28 20.03 -5.87
C LEU A 431 8.85 19.39 -7.14
N GLN A 432 9.41 18.19 -7.02
CA GLN A 432 9.90 17.43 -8.17
C GLN A 432 8.77 17.04 -9.13
N SER A 433 7.66 16.56 -8.59
CA SER A 433 6.47 16.22 -9.37
C SER A 433 5.88 17.44 -10.08
N ALA A 434 5.82 18.59 -9.39
CA ALA A 434 5.36 19.86 -9.98
C ALA A 434 6.29 20.32 -11.11
N GLY A 435 7.60 20.30 -10.91
CA GLY A 435 8.60 20.64 -11.93
C GLY A 435 8.51 19.71 -13.15
N TYR A 436 8.37 18.42 -12.92
CA TYR A 436 8.18 17.42 -13.96
C TYR A 436 6.93 17.71 -14.81
N TYR A 437 5.77 17.87 -14.17
CA TYR A 437 4.53 18.17 -14.91
C TYR A 437 4.55 19.55 -15.59
N ALA A 438 5.22 20.55 -15.00
CA ALA A 438 5.40 21.84 -15.66
C ALA A 438 6.12 21.69 -16.99
N ILE A 439 7.18 20.89 -17.07
CA ILE A 439 7.88 20.63 -18.33
C ILE A 439 7.00 19.85 -19.31
N LEU A 440 6.24 18.84 -18.85
CA LEU A 440 5.29 18.13 -19.74
C LEU A 440 4.22 19.08 -20.29
N ILE A 441 3.73 20.03 -19.49
CA ILE A 441 2.80 21.07 -19.95
C ILE A 441 3.46 21.95 -21.02
N VAL A 442 4.73 22.32 -20.87
CA VAL A 442 5.48 23.07 -21.91
C VAL A 442 5.57 22.27 -23.22
N ILE A 443 5.85 20.97 -23.16
CA ILE A 443 5.90 20.08 -24.33
C ILE A 443 4.55 20.08 -25.08
N VAL A 444 3.45 20.00 -24.34
CA VAL A 444 2.08 19.94 -24.89
C VAL A 444 1.61 21.31 -25.43
N SER A 445 1.89 22.40 -24.70
CA SER A 445 1.30 23.71 -24.94
C SER A 445 2.14 24.62 -25.83
N SER A 446 3.44 24.34 -26.00
CA SER A 446 4.34 25.23 -26.73
C SER A 446 4.00 25.36 -28.23
N GLY A 447 3.35 26.45 -28.57
CA GLY A 447 3.11 26.83 -29.96
C GLY A 447 4.41 27.09 -30.75
N LYS A 448 5.48 27.52 -30.07
CA LYS A 448 6.80 27.73 -30.68
C LYS A 448 7.39 26.42 -31.17
N ILE A 449 7.40 25.36 -30.32
CA ILE A 449 7.89 24.05 -30.73
C ILE A 449 7.06 23.49 -31.88
N ARG A 450 5.74 23.62 -31.83
CA ARG A 450 4.82 23.15 -32.90
C ARG A 450 5.01 23.82 -34.22
N LYS A 451 5.37 25.14 -34.22
CA LYS A 451 5.59 25.95 -35.43
C LYS A 451 7.00 25.84 -36.02
N MET A 452 7.93 25.17 -35.32
CA MET A 452 9.31 25.00 -35.84
C MET A 452 9.34 24.14 -37.08
N SER A 453 10.18 24.51 -38.05
CA SER A 453 10.48 23.72 -39.24
C SER A 453 11.34 22.50 -38.86
N GLY A 454 11.10 21.36 -39.51
CA GLY A 454 11.88 20.13 -39.35
C GLY A 454 11.36 19.24 -38.23
N LYS A 455 10.83 18.06 -38.63
CA LYS A 455 10.30 17.04 -37.74
C LYS A 455 11.34 16.57 -36.72
N ARG A 456 12.58 16.26 -37.17
CA ARG A 456 13.67 15.79 -36.29
C ARG A 456 14.04 16.82 -35.21
N ARG A 457 14.07 18.12 -35.55
CA ARG A 457 14.39 19.19 -34.59
C ARG A 457 13.31 19.32 -33.50
N ARG A 458 12.03 19.29 -33.90
CA ARG A 458 10.91 19.33 -32.93
C ARG A 458 10.98 18.16 -31.96
N GLU A 459 11.18 16.95 -32.50
CA GLU A 459 11.26 15.74 -31.67
C GLU A 459 12.49 15.76 -30.76
N GLY A 460 13.65 16.21 -31.27
CA GLY A 460 14.87 16.34 -30.46
C GLY A 460 14.67 17.28 -29.26
N ILE A 461 14.00 18.42 -29.44
CA ILE A 461 13.68 19.34 -28.34
C ILE A 461 12.72 18.70 -27.33
N ARG A 462 11.68 18.00 -27.80
CA ARG A 462 10.73 17.32 -26.90
C ARG A 462 11.41 16.22 -26.11
N MET A 463 12.29 15.44 -26.74
CA MET A 463 13.09 14.42 -26.06
C MET A 463 14.03 15.02 -25.01
N ALA A 464 14.71 16.14 -25.35
CA ALA A 464 15.58 16.84 -24.41
C ALA A 464 14.79 17.39 -23.20
N LEU A 465 13.61 17.97 -23.42
CA LEU A 465 12.73 18.41 -22.34
C LEU A 465 12.22 17.24 -21.51
N THR A 466 11.90 16.11 -22.13
CA THR A 466 11.50 14.89 -21.40
C THR A 466 12.66 14.36 -20.56
N ALA A 467 13.87 14.33 -21.07
CA ALA A 467 15.06 13.94 -20.32
C ALA A 467 15.31 14.88 -19.14
N LEU A 468 15.14 16.21 -19.33
CA LEU A 468 15.22 17.18 -18.24
C LEU A 468 14.13 16.96 -17.19
N ALA A 469 12.90 16.68 -17.62
CA ALA A 469 11.80 16.36 -16.69
C ALA A 469 12.12 15.10 -15.86
N LEU A 470 12.61 14.05 -16.51
CA LEU A 470 13.05 12.83 -15.83
C LEU A 470 14.22 13.09 -14.88
N PHE A 471 15.19 13.90 -15.28
CA PHE A 471 16.29 14.29 -14.41
C PHE A 471 15.80 14.97 -13.13
N ILE A 472 14.90 15.97 -13.25
CA ILE A 472 14.31 16.67 -12.09
C ILE A 472 13.55 15.67 -11.19
N LEU A 473 12.77 14.76 -11.78
CA LEU A 473 11.96 13.82 -11.04
C LEU A 473 12.80 12.78 -10.29
N LEU A 474 13.89 12.32 -10.90
CA LEU A 474 14.72 11.23 -10.40
C LEU A 474 15.95 11.68 -9.61
N PHE A 475 16.28 12.99 -9.68
CA PHE A 475 17.43 13.53 -8.97
C PHE A 475 17.22 13.44 -7.45
N ARG A 476 18.16 12.81 -6.77
CA ARG A 476 18.19 12.68 -5.30
C ARG A 476 19.52 13.23 -4.80
N TRP A 477 19.41 14.07 -3.81
CA TRP A 477 20.58 14.57 -3.06
C TRP A 477 20.36 14.27 -1.59
N GLN A 478 21.18 13.40 -1.06
CA GLN A 478 21.20 13.06 0.36
C GLN A 478 22.47 13.65 0.96
N SER A 479 22.34 14.38 2.04
CA SER A 479 23.45 14.94 2.80
C SER A 479 23.06 15.04 4.27
N GLY A 480 24.03 14.81 5.14
CA GLY A 480 23.79 14.74 6.57
C GLY A 480 23.35 13.35 7.02
N LEU A 481 22.96 13.27 8.27
CA LEU A 481 22.47 12.05 8.92
C LEU A 481 20.94 12.13 9.07
N GLU A 482 20.26 11.05 8.73
CA GLU A 482 18.85 10.81 9.05
C GLU A 482 18.74 9.47 9.79
N ILE A 483 18.08 9.47 10.95
CA ILE A 483 17.71 8.27 11.71
C ILE A 483 16.20 8.19 11.68
N HIS A 484 15.68 7.09 11.15
CA HIS A 484 14.27 6.83 11.03
C HIS A 484 13.87 5.74 12.03
N ALA A 485 13.15 6.10 13.08
CA ALA A 485 12.47 5.14 13.96
C ALA A 485 11.15 4.75 13.29
N VAL A 486 11.04 3.50 12.85
CA VAL A 486 9.93 2.99 12.05
C VAL A 486 8.85 2.41 12.96
N ASP A 487 7.58 2.74 12.73
CA ASP A 487 6.48 2.07 13.42
C ASP A 487 6.27 0.66 12.82
N VAL A 488 6.89 -0.32 13.43
CA VAL A 488 6.67 -1.75 13.09
C VAL A 488 5.57 -2.41 13.93
N GLY A 489 4.91 -1.66 14.82
CA GLY A 489 4.02 -2.17 15.86
C GLY A 489 4.79 -2.46 17.14
N GLN A 490 4.53 -3.58 17.80
CA GLN A 490 5.30 -4.01 18.96
C GLN A 490 6.61 -4.65 18.48
N GLY A 491 7.69 -3.88 18.52
CA GLY A 491 9.01 -4.25 18.06
C GLY A 491 9.83 -3.04 17.63
N ASP A 492 11.02 -3.27 17.08
CA ASP A 492 11.96 -2.24 16.63
C ASP A 492 12.29 -2.35 15.13
N GLY A 493 12.52 -1.20 14.52
CA GLY A 493 13.06 -1.07 13.18
C GLY A 493 13.64 0.32 12.96
N ILE A 494 14.92 0.40 12.58
CA ILE A 494 15.62 1.66 12.45
C ILE A 494 16.37 1.70 11.11
N LEU A 495 16.10 2.75 10.30
CA LEU A 495 16.87 3.04 9.10
C LEU A 495 17.80 4.21 9.38
N ILE A 496 19.11 4.00 9.21
CA ILE A 496 20.15 5.02 9.37
C ILE A 496 20.68 5.38 7.99
N ARG A 497 20.63 6.66 7.63
CA ARG A 497 21.05 7.18 6.34
C ARG A 497 22.06 8.29 6.52
N ALA A 498 23.27 8.12 6.03
CA ALA A 498 24.33 9.11 6.20
C ALA A 498 25.15 9.29 4.92
N ASP A 499 25.12 10.49 4.32
CA ASP A 499 25.93 10.88 3.17
C ASP A 499 25.94 9.85 2.01
N GLY A 500 24.77 9.20 1.76
CA GLY A 500 24.60 8.20 0.70
C GLY A 500 24.85 6.75 1.13
N THR A 501 25.11 6.50 2.40
CA THR A 501 25.18 5.16 3.02
C THR A 501 23.91 4.87 3.79
N ASP A 502 23.30 3.73 3.53
CA ASP A 502 22.07 3.28 4.18
C ASP A 502 22.36 2.02 5.01
N LEU A 503 22.02 2.04 6.30
CA LEU A 503 22.12 0.92 7.25
C LEU A 503 20.75 0.64 7.81
N TRP A 504 20.51 -0.61 8.14
CA TRP A 504 19.27 -1.05 8.77
C TRP A 504 19.56 -1.74 10.10
N MET A 505 18.78 -1.48 11.14
CA MET A 505 18.90 -2.11 12.45
C MET A 505 17.55 -2.67 12.89
N ASP A 506 17.53 -3.95 13.26
CA ASP A 506 16.34 -4.74 13.64
C ASP A 506 15.28 -4.83 12.53
N GLY A 507 14.02 -4.93 12.85
CA GLY A 507 12.91 -4.97 11.89
C GLY A 507 11.91 -6.07 12.17
N GLY A 508 11.56 -6.27 13.43
CA GLY A 508 10.59 -7.27 13.84
C GLY A 508 9.29 -6.69 14.40
N SER A 509 8.30 -7.57 14.61
CA SER A 509 7.05 -7.24 15.28
C SER A 509 6.36 -8.48 15.83
N THR A 510 5.78 -8.40 17.04
CA THR A 510 4.93 -9.47 17.59
C THR A 510 3.45 -9.28 17.30
N ASP A 511 3.01 -8.08 16.88
CA ASP A 511 1.60 -7.78 16.61
C ASP A 511 1.26 -7.60 15.12
N ARG A 512 2.28 -7.60 14.23
CA ARG A 512 2.12 -7.53 12.77
C ARG A 512 2.72 -8.78 12.10
N GLN A 513 2.15 -9.17 10.97
CA GLN A 513 2.63 -10.28 10.14
C GLN A 513 3.21 -9.74 8.83
N ASP A 514 4.12 -10.50 8.20
CA ASP A 514 4.76 -10.13 6.93
C ASP A 514 5.37 -8.71 6.99
N VAL A 515 6.13 -8.44 8.06
CA VAL A 515 6.68 -7.12 8.40
C VAL A 515 7.54 -6.56 7.27
N ALA A 516 8.40 -7.40 6.68
CA ALA A 516 9.21 -6.96 5.53
C ALA A 516 8.34 -6.52 4.35
N LYS A 517 7.30 -7.28 4.04
CA LYS A 517 6.41 -7.02 2.89
C LYS A 517 5.59 -5.76 3.04
N TYR A 518 5.04 -5.51 4.23
CA TYR A 518 4.04 -4.45 4.44
C TYR A 518 4.58 -3.19 5.11
N GLN A 519 5.73 -3.25 5.82
CA GLN A 519 6.35 -2.11 6.49
C GLN A 519 7.73 -1.78 5.93
N LEU A 520 8.71 -2.75 5.98
CA LEU A 520 10.10 -2.43 5.68
C LEU A 520 10.34 -2.12 4.20
N LEU A 521 9.91 -3.01 3.29
CA LEU A 521 10.11 -2.82 1.86
C LEU A 521 9.40 -1.58 1.30
N PRO A 522 8.14 -1.28 1.66
CA PRO A 522 7.50 -0.04 1.26
C PRO A 522 8.27 1.21 1.70
N LEU A 523 8.77 1.24 2.93
CA LEU A 523 9.56 2.35 3.46
C LEU A 523 10.90 2.48 2.74
N LEU A 524 11.66 1.39 2.60
CA LEU A 524 12.95 1.37 1.90
C LEU A 524 12.80 1.83 0.44
N ARG A 525 11.76 1.36 -0.25
CA ARG A 525 11.42 1.79 -1.60
C ARG A 525 11.01 3.25 -1.67
N HIS A 526 10.25 3.74 -0.67
CA HIS A 526 9.86 5.15 -0.58
C HIS A 526 11.08 6.05 -0.48
N TYR A 527 12.03 5.71 0.36
CA TYR A 527 13.27 6.48 0.51
C TYR A 527 14.30 6.24 -0.61
N GLY A 528 14.04 5.29 -1.50
CA GLY A 528 14.89 5.00 -2.65
C GLY A 528 16.16 4.23 -2.27
N VAL A 529 16.13 3.48 -1.18
CA VAL A 529 17.23 2.63 -0.71
C VAL A 529 17.39 1.47 -1.68
N ARG A 530 18.52 1.43 -2.37
CA ARG A 530 18.87 0.38 -3.35
C ARG A 530 19.80 -0.66 -2.77
N ARG A 531 20.56 -0.29 -1.76
CA ARG A 531 21.52 -1.12 -1.07
C ARG A 531 21.54 -0.75 0.41
N LEU A 532 21.53 -1.76 1.25
CA LEU A 532 21.83 -1.67 2.68
C LEU A 532 23.26 -2.16 2.86
N GLU A 533 24.18 -1.26 3.23
CA GLU A 533 25.58 -1.65 3.43
C GLU A 533 25.70 -2.63 4.58
N CYS A 534 24.86 -2.47 5.61
CA CYS A 534 24.82 -3.34 6.76
C CYS A 534 23.37 -3.48 7.27
N CYS A 535 22.97 -4.72 7.55
CA CYS A 535 21.81 -5.04 8.36
C CYS A 535 22.29 -5.50 9.73
N ILE A 536 21.91 -4.81 10.80
CA ILE A 536 22.34 -5.08 12.18
C ILE A 536 21.15 -5.67 12.92
N LEU A 537 21.35 -6.80 13.59
CA LEU A 537 20.41 -7.33 14.54
C LEU A 537 20.92 -7.11 15.95
N THR A 538 20.11 -6.55 16.83
CA THR A 538 20.48 -6.36 18.24
C THR A 538 20.47 -7.69 18.98
N HIS A 539 19.39 -8.45 18.85
CA HIS A 539 19.22 -9.79 19.42
C HIS A 539 18.11 -10.54 18.64
N GLU A 540 17.94 -11.83 18.91
CA GLU A 540 17.13 -12.70 18.08
C GLU A 540 15.70 -12.95 18.55
N ASP A 541 15.10 -12.05 19.30
CA ASP A 541 13.68 -12.14 19.64
C ASP A 541 12.80 -11.72 18.45
N GLU A 542 11.56 -12.24 18.39
CA GLU A 542 10.71 -12.10 17.21
C GLU A 542 10.39 -10.66 16.85
N ASP A 543 10.24 -9.79 17.85
CA ASP A 543 9.97 -8.36 17.68
C ASP A 543 11.15 -7.53 17.16
N HIS A 544 12.31 -8.17 17.00
CA HIS A 544 13.50 -7.57 16.37
C HIS A 544 13.89 -8.26 15.06
N MET A 545 13.66 -9.60 14.96
CA MET A 545 14.25 -10.38 13.88
C MET A 545 13.31 -10.79 12.76
N ASN A 546 11.98 -10.97 13.00
CA ASN A 546 11.13 -11.66 12.05
C ASN A 546 11.05 -10.98 10.67
N GLY A 547 10.85 -9.65 10.62
CA GLY A 547 10.86 -8.91 9.37
C GLY A 547 12.25 -8.79 8.74
N LEU A 548 13.32 -8.72 9.56
CA LEU A 548 14.69 -8.79 9.02
C LEU A 548 14.95 -10.16 8.37
N ALA A 549 14.48 -11.25 8.99
CA ALA A 549 14.59 -12.59 8.41
C ALA A 549 13.82 -12.73 7.09
N GLU A 550 12.61 -12.14 7.00
CA GLU A 550 11.83 -12.06 5.74
C GLU A 550 12.58 -11.25 4.67
N LEU A 551 13.17 -10.11 5.06
CA LEU A 551 13.96 -9.27 4.15
C LEU A 551 15.19 -10.03 3.61
N LEU A 552 15.91 -10.76 4.47
CA LEU A 552 17.03 -11.62 4.07
C LEU A 552 16.58 -12.75 3.14
N GLN A 553 15.43 -13.38 3.38
CA GLN A 553 14.88 -14.41 2.49
C GLN A 553 14.58 -13.89 1.09
N SER A 554 14.12 -12.64 1.00
CA SER A 554 13.79 -11.96 -0.27
C SER A 554 15.02 -11.34 -0.96
N ALA A 555 16.22 -11.45 -0.38
CA ALA A 555 17.43 -10.86 -0.95
C ALA A 555 17.69 -11.40 -2.37
N GLY A 556 18.08 -10.51 -3.28
CA GLY A 556 18.26 -10.84 -4.70
C GLY A 556 17.00 -10.82 -5.55
N GLU A 557 15.82 -10.68 -4.95
CA GLU A 557 14.59 -10.47 -5.70
C GLU A 557 14.51 -9.05 -6.28
N ASN A 558 13.78 -8.91 -7.39
CA ASN A 558 13.56 -7.61 -8.01
C ASN A 558 12.79 -6.66 -7.08
N GLY A 559 13.29 -5.44 -6.93
CA GLY A 559 12.66 -4.41 -6.09
C GLY A 559 12.94 -4.59 -4.58
N VAL A 560 13.82 -5.50 -4.20
CA VAL A 560 14.40 -5.63 -2.85
C VAL A 560 15.78 -4.97 -2.87
N PRO A 561 16.14 -4.17 -1.83
CA PRO A 561 17.49 -3.62 -1.72
C PRO A 561 18.55 -4.73 -1.63
N GLU A 562 19.71 -4.47 -2.22
CA GLU A 562 20.88 -5.34 -2.03
C GLU A 562 21.37 -5.26 -0.58
N ILE A 563 21.76 -6.39 0.02
CA ILE A 563 22.24 -6.45 1.39
C ILE A 563 23.73 -6.76 1.36
N GLY A 564 24.56 -5.86 1.90
CA GLY A 564 26.01 -5.97 1.89
C GLY A 564 26.53 -6.96 2.93
N VAL A 565 26.13 -6.80 4.19
CA VAL A 565 26.55 -7.65 5.31
C VAL A 565 25.46 -7.74 6.38
N LEU A 566 25.30 -8.91 6.98
CA LEU A 566 24.50 -9.11 8.18
C LEU A 566 25.39 -9.04 9.42
N CYS A 567 25.10 -8.14 10.34
CA CYS A 567 25.80 -8.02 11.62
C CYS A 567 24.95 -8.62 12.73
N LEU A 568 25.51 -9.57 13.47
CA LEU A 568 24.87 -10.27 14.59
C LEU A 568 25.70 -10.05 15.88
N PRO A 569 25.08 -10.14 17.08
CA PRO A 569 25.83 -10.07 18.32
C PRO A 569 26.85 -11.22 18.44
N SER A 570 28.03 -10.93 18.99
CA SER A 570 29.04 -11.97 19.27
C SER A 570 28.61 -12.81 20.47
N VAL A 571 28.23 -14.07 20.24
CA VAL A 571 27.76 -14.99 21.28
C VAL A 571 28.51 -16.31 21.23
N LEU A 572 28.66 -16.96 22.37
CA LEU A 572 29.24 -18.30 22.46
C LEU A 572 28.44 -19.30 21.59
N PRO A 573 29.09 -20.22 20.87
CA PRO A 573 28.39 -21.20 20.04
C PRO A 573 27.33 -22.02 20.79
N GLY A 574 27.53 -22.28 22.07
CA GLY A 574 26.61 -23.06 22.91
C GLY A 574 25.35 -22.29 23.34
N THR A 575 25.37 -20.95 23.28
CA THR A 575 24.24 -20.09 23.67
C THR A 575 23.42 -19.60 22.47
N LYS A 576 23.81 -19.95 21.23
CA LYS A 576 23.05 -19.62 20.02
C LYS A 576 21.68 -20.29 20.04
N THR A 577 20.61 -19.50 19.97
CA THR A 577 19.23 -19.96 19.87
C THR A 577 18.92 -20.56 18.49
N GLY A 578 17.75 -21.17 18.35
CA GLY A 578 17.25 -21.62 17.04
C GLY A 578 17.07 -20.49 16.03
N ASN A 579 16.56 -19.35 16.50
CA ASN A 579 16.38 -18.13 15.69
C ASN A 579 17.71 -17.58 15.19
N TYR A 580 18.72 -17.50 16.04
CA TYR A 580 20.05 -17.06 15.69
C TYR A 580 20.64 -17.90 14.54
N ARG A 581 20.61 -19.24 14.69
CA ARG A 581 21.11 -20.19 13.67
C ARG A 581 20.33 -20.06 12.35
N LYS A 582 19.02 -19.90 12.41
CA LYS A 582 18.17 -19.70 11.23
C LYS A 582 18.58 -18.47 10.43
N LEU A 583 18.96 -17.37 11.08
CA LEU A 583 19.46 -16.16 10.42
C LEU A 583 20.81 -16.41 9.75
N GLU A 584 21.76 -17.06 10.43
CA GLU A 584 23.05 -17.44 9.84
C GLU A 584 22.88 -18.32 8.60
N GLU A 585 22.00 -19.35 8.70
CA GLU A 585 21.67 -20.23 7.58
C GLU A 585 21.00 -19.51 6.41
N THR A 586 20.13 -18.55 6.70
CA THR A 586 19.44 -17.76 5.68
C THR A 586 20.44 -16.84 4.97
N ALA A 587 21.29 -16.14 5.71
CA ALA A 587 22.35 -15.33 5.14
C ALA A 587 23.31 -16.16 4.27
N ALA A 588 23.74 -17.32 4.76
CA ALA A 588 24.60 -18.23 4.00
C ALA A 588 23.94 -18.72 2.69
N ARG A 589 22.64 -19.08 2.72
CA ARG A 589 21.89 -19.47 1.50
C ARG A 589 21.80 -18.36 0.48
N GLN A 590 21.69 -17.11 0.93
CA GLN A 590 21.62 -15.93 0.08
C GLN A 590 23.01 -15.36 -0.31
N GLY A 591 24.09 -15.97 0.18
CA GLY A 591 25.45 -15.50 -0.08
C GLY A 591 25.79 -14.18 0.61
N ILE A 592 25.07 -13.80 1.67
CA ILE A 592 25.28 -12.59 2.44
C ILE A 592 26.33 -12.88 3.52
N PRO A 593 27.46 -12.15 3.58
CA PRO A 593 28.46 -12.33 4.61
C PRO A 593 27.91 -11.97 6.00
N VAL A 594 28.32 -12.68 7.02
CA VAL A 594 27.96 -12.42 8.41
C VAL A 594 29.17 -11.88 9.18
N ARG A 595 28.98 -10.79 9.92
CA ARG A 595 29.95 -10.21 10.84
C ARG A 595 29.38 -10.27 12.27
N TYR A 596 30.20 -10.66 13.22
CA TYR A 596 29.83 -10.69 14.64
C TYR A 596 30.35 -9.42 15.33
N LEU A 597 29.42 -8.65 15.92
CA LEU A 597 29.74 -7.41 16.63
C LEU A 597 30.01 -7.67 18.09
N LYS A 598 31.05 -7.03 18.59
CA LYS A 598 31.45 -7.05 19.98
C LYS A 598 31.93 -5.66 20.44
N GLU A 599 32.04 -5.46 21.73
CA GLU A 599 32.57 -4.22 22.31
C GLU A 599 33.91 -3.82 21.66
N GLY A 600 34.05 -2.54 21.35
CA GLY A 600 35.22 -1.97 20.67
C GLY A 600 35.17 -2.04 19.15
N ASP A 601 34.26 -2.80 18.53
CA ASP A 601 34.12 -2.79 17.08
C ASP A 601 33.59 -1.45 16.57
N ILE A 602 34.17 -0.99 15.47
CA ILE A 602 33.80 0.26 14.83
C ILE A 602 33.32 0.00 13.42
N LEU A 603 32.16 0.58 13.08
CA LEU A 603 31.65 0.72 11.73
C LEU A 603 31.71 2.21 11.39
N GLU A 604 32.44 2.58 10.34
CA GLU A 604 32.58 3.98 9.98
C GLU A 604 32.51 4.20 8.47
N ASN A 605 31.85 5.27 8.07
CA ASN A 605 31.84 5.76 6.71
C ASN A 605 31.73 7.30 6.70
N GLY A 606 32.77 7.95 6.22
CA GLY A 606 32.82 9.40 6.18
C GLY A 606 32.76 10.03 7.59
N LYS A 607 31.64 10.74 7.86
CA LYS A 607 31.40 11.35 9.18
C LYS A 607 30.61 10.45 10.13
N LEU A 608 30.00 9.41 9.63
CA LEU A 608 29.25 8.45 10.44
C LEU A 608 30.21 7.49 11.10
N ARG A 609 30.12 7.36 12.42
CA ARG A 609 30.85 6.37 13.20
C ARG A 609 29.91 5.72 14.20
N LEU A 610 29.90 4.40 14.22
CA LEU A 610 29.17 3.57 15.18
C LEU A 610 30.21 2.75 15.95
N LEU A 611 30.29 2.98 17.25
CA LEU A 611 31.12 2.20 18.20
C LEU A 611 30.20 1.20 18.89
N CYS A 612 30.53 -0.08 18.82
CA CYS A 612 29.83 -1.11 19.56
C CYS A 612 30.26 -1.06 21.03
N LEU A 613 29.31 -0.80 21.92
CA LEU A 613 29.52 -0.76 23.36
C LEU A 613 29.19 -2.09 24.05
N HIS A 614 28.42 -2.95 23.40
CA HIS A 614 27.96 -4.25 23.89
C HIS A 614 27.50 -5.10 22.69
N PRO A 615 27.59 -6.45 22.72
CA PRO A 615 28.07 -7.31 23.80
C PRO A 615 29.62 -7.48 23.84
N GLU A 616 30.11 -8.07 24.92
CA GLU A 616 31.49 -8.56 25.01
C GLU A 616 31.76 -9.68 24.00
N GLU A 617 33.03 -9.97 23.73
CA GLU A 617 33.39 -11.07 22.81
C GLU A 617 32.94 -12.42 23.37
N ASN A 618 32.22 -13.20 22.56
CA ASN A 618 31.68 -14.49 22.94
C ASN A 618 30.77 -14.40 24.19
N SER A 619 29.84 -13.46 24.18
CA SER A 619 28.89 -13.27 25.27
C SER A 619 28.19 -14.58 25.67
N SER A 620 28.13 -14.82 26.96
CA SER A 620 27.60 -16.05 27.58
C SER A 620 26.21 -15.85 28.20
N TYR A 621 25.64 -14.64 28.15
CA TYR A 621 24.31 -14.37 28.70
C TYR A 621 23.26 -15.31 28.09
N ALA A 622 22.46 -15.92 28.95
CA ALA A 622 21.39 -16.83 28.51
C ALA A 622 20.22 -16.08 27.85
N GLU A 623 19.86 -14.95 28.43
CA GLU A 623 18.76 -14.10 27.95
C GLU A 623 19.19 -13.28 26.74
N PRO A 624 18.42 -13.32 25.61
CA PRO A 624 18.75 -12.54 24.42
C PRO A 624 18.88 -11.04 24.69
N ASN A 625 17.99 -10.45 25.49
CA ASN A 625 17.99 -9.04 25.83
C ASN A 625 19.30 -8.59 26.48
N ALA A 626 19.84 -9.40 27.40
CA ALA A 626 21.09 -9.08 28.08
C ALA A 626 22.33 -9.07 27.16
N ARG A 627 22.21 -9.55 25.91
CA ARG A 627 23.29 -9.52 24.90
C ARG A 627 22.96 -8.65 23.67
N SER A 628 21.95 -7.77 23.80
CA SER A 628 21.57 -6.84 22.75
C SER A 628 22.74 -5.96 22.31
N VAL A 629 22.95 -5.87 21.00
CA VAL A 629 23.97 -4.96 20.44
C VAL A 629 23.61 -3.53 20.77
N THR A 630 24.50 -2.84 21.48
CA THR A 630 24.37 -1.41 21.76
C THR A 630 25.40 -0.62 20.98
N LEU A 631 24.94 0.36 20.22
CA LEU A 631 25.77 1.19 19.36
C LEU A 631 25.74 2.65 19.79
N TYR A 632 26.93 3.23 19.99
CA TYR A 632 27.11 4.65 20.12
C TYR A 632 27.44 5.26 18.76
N LEU A 633 26.47 5.96 18.20
CA LEU A 633 26.55 6.61 16.89
C LEU A 633 26.99 8.05 17.05
N THR A 634 27.98 8.50 16.28
CA THR A 634 28.42 9.90 16.22
C THR A 634 28.42 10.39 14.77
N TYR A 635 28.02 11.67 14.60
CA TYR A 635 28.06 12.38 13.33
C TYR A 635 28.33 13.88 13.57
N GLY A 636 29.59 14.31 13.47
CA GLY A 636 30.00 15.64 13.89
C GLY A 636 29.83 15.83 15.41
N ALA A 637 29.05 16.83 15.84
CA ALA A 637 28.74 17.06 17.25
C ALA A 637 27.47 16.31 17.72
N PHE A 638 26.74 15.63 16.81
CA PHE A 638 25.57 14.84 17.16
C PHE A 638 25.99 13.46 17.65
N SER A 639 25.31 12.97 18.68
CA SER A 639 25.47 11.63 19.22
C SER A 639 24.12 10.95 19.44
N CYS A 640 24.07 9.64 19.21
CA CYS A 640 22.89 8.83 19.44
C CYS A 640 23.28 7.49 20.05
N LEU A 641 22.49 7.03 21.01
CA LEU A 641 22.65 5.71 21.60
C LEU A 641 21.49 4.81 21.16
N LEU A 642 21.82 3.68 20.53
CA LEU A 642 20.90 2.67 20.03
C LEU A 642 21.10 1.39 20.84
N ASN A 643 20.09 0.98 21.61
CA ASN A 643 20.26 -0.02 22.68
C ASN A 643 19.62 -1.39 22.38
N GLY A 644 18.70 -1.48 21.40
CA GLY A 644 17.82 -2.64 21.33
C GLY A 644 17.08 -2.85 22.65
N ASP A 645 17.04 -4.09 23.14
CA ASP A 645 16.34 -4.46 24.39
C ASP A 645 17.30 -4.66 25.57
N LEU A 646 18.44 -4.00 25.55
CA LEU A 646 19.44 -4.14 26.59
C LEU A 646 18.88 -3.87 27.98
N GLU A 647 19.00 -4.84 28.87
CA GLU A 647 18.58 -4.72 30.28
C GLU A 647 19.42 -5.60 31.21
N GLY A 648 19.27 -5.37 32.51
CA GLY A 648 19.86 -6.19 33.57
C GLY A 648 21.39 -6.22 33.53
N GLU A 649 21.96 -7.45 33.60
CA GLU A 649 23.43 -7.65 33.62
C GLU A 649 24.13 -7.10 32.40
N GLY A 650 23.44 -7.15 31.22
CA GLY A 650 23.99 -6.56 29.98
C GLY A 650 24.13 -5.04 30.06
N GLU A 651 23.15 -4.32 30.64
CA GLU A 651 23.20 -2.89 30.84
C GLU A 651 24.36 -2.52 31.77
N GLU A 652 24.54 -3.27 32.87
CA GLU A 652 25.65 -3.05 33.80
C GLU A 652 27.04 -3.26 33.15
N GLN A 653 27.19 -4.28 32.31
CA GLN A 653 28.42 -4.55 31.56
C GLN A 653 28.68 -3.44 30.53
N MET A 654 27.68 -3.03 29.78
CA MET A 654 27.78 -1.95 28.82
C MET A 654 28.22 -0.64 29.50
N LEU A 655 27.68 -0.30 30.66
CA LEU A 655 28.04 0.89 31.41
C LEU A 655 29.52 0.87 31.85
N ARG A 656 30.03 -0.29 32.31
CA ARG A 656 31.45 -0.45 32.65
C ARG A 656 32.33 -0.18 31.45
N TYR A 657 32.05 -0.80 30.31
CA TYR A 657 32.85 -0.59 29.10
C TYR A 657 32.73 0.84 28.56
N ALA A 658 31.54 1.42 28.55
CA ALA A 658 31.31 2.78 28.10
C ALA A 658 32.12 3.80 28.93
N GLY A 659 32.24 3.59 30.25
CA GLY A 659 33.08 4.39 31.14
C GLY A 659 34.58 4.40 30.76
N GLU A 660 35.06 3.33 30.15
CA GLU A 660 36.46 3.20 29.68
C GLU A 660 36.65 3.69 28.25
N ALA A 661 35.68 3.40 27.37
CA ALA A 661 35.82 3.57 25.92
C ALA A 661 35.47 4.97 25.40
N LEU A 662 34.57 5.71 26.08
CA LEU A 662 34.13 7.01 25.60
C LEU A 662 35.04 8.14 26.13
N PRO A 663 35.64 8.96 25.25
CA PRO A 663 36.55 10.01 25.63
C PRO A 663 35.84 11.14 26.41
N GLY A 664 36.50 11.62 27.49
CA GLY A 664 36.06 12.80 28.23
C GLY A 664 35.40 12.53 29.58
N LYS A 665 35.36 11.29 30.07
CA LYS A 665 34.55 10.89 31.24
C LYS A 665 35.19 10.98 32.63
N GLN A 666 36.37 11.51 32.82
CA GLN A 666 36.93 11.57 34.17
C GLN A 666 36.21 12.58 35.07
N ASP A 667 35.48 13.56 34.52
CA ASP A 667 34.79 14.60 35.32
C ASP A 667 33.38 14.99 34.82
N HIS A 668 32.90 14.52 33.64
CA HIS A 668 31.58 14.83 33.10
C HIS A 668 30.94 13.65 32.35
N PRO A 669 29.61 13.42 32.49
CA PRO A 669 28.86 12.44 31.72
C PRO A 669 29.02 12.67 30.21
N ALA A 670 28.88 11.62 29.39
CA ALA A 670 28.81 11.80 27.96
C ALA A 670 27.41 12.31 27.59
N ASP A 671 27.30 13.58 27.24
CA ASP A 671 26.03 14.12 26.73
C ASP A 671 25.65 13.40 25.46
N VAL A 672 24.50 12.73 25.47
CA VAL A 672 23.90 12.06 24.31
C VAL A 672 22.77 12.91 23.75
N THR A 673 22.83 13.29 22.47
CA THR A 673 21.80 14.10 21.88
C THR A 673 20.47 13.32 21.76
N LEU A 674 20.53 12.04 21.35
CA LEU A 674 19.33 11.21 21.13
C LEU A 674 19.50 9.83 21.75
N LEU A 675 18.51 9.40 22.50
CA LEU A 675 18.44 8.07 23.11
C LEU A 675 17.32 7.24 22.47
N HIS A 676 17.65 6.05 21.99
CA HIS A 676 16.68 4.97 21.80
C HIS A 676 16.42 4.32 23.16
N ILE A 677 15.20 4.43 23.66
CA ILE A 677 14.82 3.87 24.95
C ILE A 677 14.79 2.34 24.82
N ALA A 678 15.62 1.67 25.64
CA ALA A 678 15.80 0.23 25.56
C ALA A 678 14.52 -0.55 25.92
N HIS A 679 14.36 -1.72 25.31
CA HIS A 679 13.31 -2.71 25.58
C HIS A 679 11.90 -2.07 25.59
N HIS A 680 11.62 -1.28 24.55
CA HIS A 680 10.33 -0.60 24.34
C HIS A 680 9.84 0.22 25.54
N GLY A 681 10.77 0.62 26.43
CA GLY A 681 10.44 1.31 27.68
C GLY A 681 10.06 0.39 28.83
N SER A 682 10.60 -0.84 28.86
CA SER A 682 10.50 -1.74 30.03
C SER A 682 10.98 -1.07 31.30
N LYS A 683 10.37 -1.40 32.44
CA LYS A 683 10.80 -0.93 33.76
C LYS A 683 12.18 -1.45 34.17
N GLY A 684 12.62 -2.58 33.59
CA GLY A 684 13.92 -3.20 33.85
C GLY A 684 15.08 -2.60 33.08
N ALA A 685 14.78 -1.82 32.03
CA ALA A 685 15.78 -1.21 31.16
C ALA A 685 15.94 0.30 31.42
N THR A 686 16.98 0.91 30.86
CA THR A 686 17.26 2.37 30.97
C THR A 686 17.25 2.82 32.44
N SER A 687 18.13 2.24 33.25
CA SER A 687 18.19 2.48 34.70
C SER A 687 18.60 3.92 35.05
N GLU A 688 18.48 4.30 36.33
CA GLU A 688 18.98 5.59 36.79
C GLU A 688 20.50 5.72 36.59
N ALA A 689 21.26 4.62 36.77
CA ALA A 689 22.71 4.61 36.52
C ALA A 689 23.01 4.91 35.06
N PHE A 690 22.25 4.30 34.13
CA PHE A 690 22.34 4.57 32.71
C PHE A 690 22.08 6.04 32.39
N LEU A 691 21.00 6.61 32.93
CA LEU A 691 20.63 8.00 32.66
C LEU A 691 21.58 9.03 33.27
N ARG A 692 22.18 8.71 34.39
CA ARG A 692 23.27 9.55 34.99
C ARG A 692 24.53 9.54 34.16
N GLU A 693 24.79 8.43 33.45
CA GLU A 693 25.99 8.26 32.64
C GLU A 693 25.87 8.97 31.28
N PHE A 694 24.71 8.97 30.65
CA PHE A 694 24.55 9.45 29.28
C PHE A 694 23.81 10.77 29.11
N LEU A 695 23.06 11.24 30.10
CA LEU A 695 22.29 12.50 30.12
C LEU A 695 21.64 12.86 28.77
N PRO A 696 20.67 12.07 28.26
CA PRO A 696 20.10 12.27 26.93
C PRO A 696 19.28 13.56 26.86
N GLU A 697 19.46 14.34 25.79
CA GLU A 697 18.69 15.55 25.52
C GLU A 697 17.29 15.21 25.01
N TYR A 698 17.20 14.29 24.03
CA TYR A 698 15.97 13.76 23.45
C TYR A 698 15.94 12.25 23.56
N ALA A 699 14.73 11.68 23.58
CA ALA A 699 14.55 10.24 23.55
C ALA A 699 13.42 9.83 22.63
N TYR A 700 13.45 8.58 22.14
CA TYR A 700 12.30 7.98 21.48
C TYR A 700 12.10 6.55 21.93
N VAL A 701 10.84 6.10 21.87
CA VAL A 701 10.43 4.73 22.16
C VAL A 701 9.69 4.16 20.96
N SER A 702 10.01 2.92 20.62
CA SER A 702 9.28 2.12 19.63
C SER A 702 8.47 1.05 20.35
N CYS A 703 7.15 1.05 20.16
CA CYS A 703 6.28 0.02 20.75
C CYS A 703 4.89 0.02 20.09
N GLY A 704 4.14 -1.06 20.27
CA GLY A 704 2.78 -1.22 19.74
C GLY A 704 1.74 -0.41 20.49
N ARG A 705 0.77 0.18 19.78
CA ARG A 705 -0.28 1.02 20.37
C ARG A 705 -1.10 0.33 21.45
N ASP A 706 -1.41 -0.95 21.26
CA ASP A 706 -2.24 -1.73 22.17
C ASP A 706 -1.47 -2.97 22.63
N ASN A 707 -0.17 -2.79 22.95
CA ASN A 707 0.67 -3.90 23.38
C ASN A 707 0.20 -4.46 24.74
N SER A 708 0.33 -5.77 24.91
CA SER A 708 -0.08 -6.48 26.13
C SER A 708 0.93 -6.34 27.27
N TYR A 709 2.12 -5.83 26.99
CA TYR A 709 3.22 -5.68 27.96
C TYR A 709 3.09 -4.43 28.82
N GLY A 710 2.25 -3.46 28.39
CA GLY A 710 2.10 -2.16 29.05
C GLY A 710 3.25 -1.18 28.76
N HIS A 711 4.03 -1.44 27.73
CA HIS A 711 5.16 -0.57 27.30
C HIS A 711 4.67 0.73 26.62
N PRO A 712 5.38 1.84 26.82
CA PRO A 712 6.43 2.08 27.83
C PRO A 712 5.82 2.18 29.22
N HIS A 713 6.50 1.63 30.24
CA HIS A 713 6.07 1.72 31.62
C HIS A 713 6.18 3.15 32.15
N ALA A 714 5.25 3.50 33.06
CA ALA A 714 5.20 4.82 33.64
C ALA A 714 6.48 5.18 34.43
N GLU A 715 7.07 4.19 35.07
CA GLU A 715 8.30 4.30 35.84
C GLU A 715 9.49 4.72 34.96
N THR A 716 9.58 4.13 33.75
CA THR A 716 10.66 4.46 32.81
C THR A 716 10.49 5.88 32.27
N LEU A 717 9.25 6.28 31.93
CA LEU A 717 8.96 7.63 31.48
C LEU A 717 9.23 8.66 32.59
N GLN A 718 8.98 8.29 33.85
CA GLN A 718 9.25 9.16 35.00
C GLN A 718 10.77 9.36 35.19
N ARG A 719 11.57 8.26 35.14
CA ARG A 719 13.05 8.34 35.23
C ARG A 719 13.63 9.25 34.16
N LEU A 720 13.16 9.14 32.91
CA LEU A 720 13.61 9.98 31.80
C LEU A 720 13.32 11.47 32.05
N LYS A 721 12.13 11.79 32.58
CA LYS A 721 11.77 13.16 32.94
C LYS A 721 12.62 13.70 34.06
N GLU A 722 12.89 12.90 35.11
CA GLU A 722 13.74 13.24 36.24
C GLU A 722 15.21 13.42 35.81
N ALA A 723 15.68 12.70 34.80
CA ALA A 723 16.96 12.87 34.18
C ALA A 723 17.08 14.13 33.29
N GLY A 724 15.97 14.87 33.07
CA GLY A 724 15.97 16.11 32.29
C GLY A 724 15.79 15.96 30.79
N VAL A 725 15.31 14.82 30.30
CA VAL A 725 15.00 14.62 28.87
C VAL A 725 13.95 15.65 28.44
N GLN A 726 14.29 16.47 27.43
CA GLN A 726 13.45 17.59 27.00
C GLN A 726 12.18 17.13 26.30
N GLN A 727 12.29 16.10 25.43
CA GLN A 727 11.18 15.57 24.66
C GLN A 727 11.35 14.05 24.45
N ILE A 728 10.26 13.33 24.63
CA ILE A 728 10.14 11.89 24.33
C ILE A 728 9.19 11.72 23.16
N TYR A 729 9.64 11.10 22.10
CA TYR A 729 8.85 10.75 20.92
C TYR A 729 8.39 9.29 21.01
N ASP A 730 7.22 8.98 20.42
CA ASP A 730 6.58 7.67 20.60
C ASP A 730 5.92 7.21 19.28
N THR A 731 6.43 6.11 18.72
CA THR A 731 5.93 5.58 17.43
C THR A 731 4.46 5.25 17.44
N ARG A 732 3.85 4.95 18.58
CA ARG A 732 2.41 4.68 18.73
C ARG A 732 1.53 5.83 18.25
N TYR A 733 1.97 7.07 18.47
CA TYR A 733 1.21 8.29 18.18
C TYR A 733 1.80 9.08 17.02
N ASP A 734 3.11 9.06 16.88
CA ASP A 734 3.87 9.82 15.91
C ASP A 734 3.99 9.11 14.56
N GLY A 735 3.81 7.77 14.54
CA GLY A 735 4.18 6.93 13.39
C GLY A 735 5.70 6.92 13.21
N GLU A 736 6.19 6.86 11.98
CA GLU A 736 7.62 7.04 11.72
C GLU A 736 8.13 8.37 12.27
N ILE A 737 9.26 8.33 12.98
CA ILE A 737 9.94 9.51 13.51
C ILE A 737 11.29 9.65 12.81
N VAL A 738 11.52 10.81 12.18
CA VAL A 738 12.76 11.09 11.44
C VAL A 738 13.58 12.15 12.18
N PHE A 739 14.75 11.76 12.67
CA PHE A 739 15.73 12.64 13.27
C PHE A 739 16.78 13.00 12.21
N ARG A 740 16.80 14.27 11.79
CA ARG A 740 17.72 14.76 10.76
C ARG A 740 18.71 15.74 11.32
N THR A 741 20.01 15.53 11.06
CA THR A 741 21.06 16.43 11.49
C THR A 741 22.14 16.65 10.42
N ASN A 742 22.75 17.81 10.46
CA ASN A 742 23.98 18.13 9.72
C ASN A 742 25.24 17.98 10.57
N GLY A 743 25.11 17.39 11.77
CA GLY A 743 26.17 17.25 12.76
C GLY A 743 26.24 18.41 13.77
N LYS A 744 25.33 19.39 13.71
CA LYS A 744 25.24 20.50 14.69
C LYS A 744 23.81 20.74 15.18
N ASN A 745 22.85 20.78 14.27
CA ASN A 745 21.46 21.07 14.58
C ASN A 745 20.62 19.82 14.32
N LEU A 746 19.74 19.46 15.26
CA LEU A 746 18.76 18.40 15.12
C LEU A 746 17.43 18.98 14.67
N ARG A 747 16.75 18.31 13.73
CA ARG A 747 15.36 18.55 13.33
C ARG A 747 14.62 17.25 13.41
N VAL A 748 13.43 17.27 14.01
CA VAL A 748 12.59 16.09 14.14
C VAL A 748 11.32 16.28 13.33
N ARG A 749 10.94 15.26 12.62
CA ARG A 749 9.69 15.19 11.86
C ARG A 749 9.00 13.88 12.16
N THR A 750 7.69 13.92 12.39
CA THR A 750 6.89 12.72 12.57
C THR A 750 5.95 12.50 11.38
N TYR A 751 5.57 11.26 11.12
CA TYR A 751 4.66 10.91 10.03
C TYR A 751 3.28 11.57 10.21
N ASN A 752 2.79 11.64 11.44
CA ASN A 752 1.49 12.23 11.79
C ASN A 752 1.48 13.77 11.85
N GLY A 753 2.60 14.43 11.51
CA GLY A 753 2.57 15.85 11.14
C GLY A 753 2.99 16.85 12.21
N ILE A 754 3.80 16.47 13.19
CA ILE A 754 4.42 17.43 14.10
C ILE A 754 5.86 17.69 13.61
N ILE A 755 6.17 18.94 13.25
CA ILE A 755 7.54 19.41 13.00
C ILE A 755 7.96 20.13 14.29
N HIS A 756 8.92 19.58 14.98
CA HIS A 756 9.57 20.20 16.14
C HIS A 756 10.94 20.76 15.80
#